data_c010b659d98af486064b56675e3f260b
#
_entry.id   c010b659d98af486064b56675e3f260b
#
_cell.length_a   1.000
_cell.length_b   1.000
_cell.length_c   1.000
_cell.angle_alpha   90.00
_cell.angle_beta   90.00
_cell.angle_gamma   90.00
#
_symmetry.space_group_name_H-M   'P 1'
#
loop_
_entity.id
_entity.type
_entity.pdbx_description
1 polymer ?
#
loop_
_entity_poly.entity_id
_entity_poly.type
_entity_poly.pdbx_seq_one_letter_code
_entity_poly.pdbx_strand_id
1 'polypeptide(L)'
;MFHLLRRLLSGDTVTRENAHYKVCAIYDTETCNYRTADGWIAYPVLFIVNDLRSVDLADYVYNESDNVFFYRHGQEFVEYVHNLVSWGKRNRITPIIAAYNLMFDLQPVIALLAASYDMEVNAQSSTNVYTLDLMQDGKCVLRFWDAFHLDMRGLSAMGDVCGLPKATGSWDYDLIRTPETELTAKELYYAARDVQVIPAYLKYLLDANEWMQSDMFGFRIITKTSIVRQMAKNKLYKLRYRKGNGKRASIGFSYDRMCDRQSPKTFDVYALRKTCFRGGFTFTSANNASKVVDNVASLDVTSMHHAFINGRYLPCDFHKVAPATLQRICESIINTDLVSVLSQYHKPLWHGVHVRIRFDNLRIKAGSAFDAWQIALIPMSKFKLYENGEYEESESKRFAETHVKLSGWHDNALDPVFAFGKLYSARECTLHLTELELWCLSRVYEWDNMRVILGEATAHFSRPPDYVTAQSHYLYELKNEMKDVCKRYDEKPLDCSRYTKLDAPIIAGLETGIYTKDFVQSYYQSTVKGMFNGIYGVQAQDVYKPVYTVENGHIHVDEDSAVTEWTFAEKAKDNKSKVLYNYGMRIVGGSRMHLVIAIELLYRSLDNRVSVLAGDTDSLKIRCDVDVTDNELLQALKPLHKAITKAIDITSERLRNTQPAVASTLDNVGCFEVEKCGNFNRYAYHMEAWNKARVSIDTDAKVHVTCAGLSRPAGAYTIETFIEDLLDTNAPADVLPLALGYNVFIPHAIAHALEHSQPDIDDTVDMYITDYLGNTSRVQAHKSIALYPAGRMLGDTSKRANAYNLRYVDVDTSLKVLEPAGDGKDAHVTYMNGDVLL
;
A
#
# COMPACT_ATOMS: atom_id res chain seq x y z
N MET A 1 -0.45 16.71 28.34
CA MET A 1 -1.44 17.08 29.38
C MET A 1 -1.91 18.51 29.32
N PHE A 2 -1.03 19.53 29.22
CA PHE A 2 -1.44 20.94 29.10
C PHE A 2 -2.20 21.26 27.80
N HIS A 3 -1.86 20.67 26.68
CA HIS A 3 -2.53 20.88 25.40
C HIS A 3 -3.96 20.27 25.38
N LEU A 4 -4.13 19.09 25.97
CA LEU A 4 -5.44 18.44 26.11
C LEU A 4 -6.36 19.21 27.05
N LEU A 5 -5.81 19.72 28.16
CA LEU A 5 -6.54 20.57 29.13
C LEU A 5 -6.95 21.92 28.53
N ARG A 6 -6.11 22.54 27.70
CA ARG A 6 -6.46 23.76 26.97
C ARG A 6 -7.59 23.53 25.97
N ARG A 7 -7.61 22.42 25.27
CA ARG A 7 -8.71 22.03 24.35
C ARG A 7 -10.03 21.76 25.09
N LEU A 8 -9.96 21.21 26.30
CA LEU A 8 -11.15 20.92 27.13
C LEU A 8 -11.72 22.20 27.78
N LEU A 9 -10.88 23.20 28.05
CA LEU A 9 -11.29 24.44 28.72
C LEU A 9 -11.77 25.53 27.74
N SER A 10 -11.44 25.46 26.45
CA SER A 10 -11.81 26.50 25.48
C SER A 10 -13.24 26.41 24.98
N GLY A 11 -13.95 25.29 25.19
CA GLY A 11 -15.36 25.16 24.78
C GLY A 11 -15.68 25.40 23.28
N ASP A 12 -14.68 25.83 22.53
CA ASP A 12 -14.79 26.14 21.11
C ASP A 12 -14.52 24.88 20.29
N THR A 13 -15.55 24.10 20.07
CA THR A 13 -15.60 23.30 18.84
C THR A 13 -15.64 24.24 17.65
N VAL A 14 -14.48 24.73 17.23
CA VAL A 14 -14.34 25.31 15.89
C VAL A 14 -14.64 24.16 14.93
N THR A 15 -15.87 24.13 14.49
CA THR A 15 -16.24 23.24 13.40
C THR A 15 -15.35 23.64 12.23
N ARG A 16 -14.44 22.74 11.80
CA ARG A 16 -13.61 22.89 10.59
C ARG A 16 -14.44 23.21 9.33
N GLU A 17 -15.75 23.25 9.45
CA GLU A 17 -16.71 23.49 8.36
C GLU A 17 -16.70 24.92 7.82
N ASN A 18 -16.15 25.89 8.55
CA ASN A 18 -16.15 27.31 8.16
C ASN A 18 -14.75 27.89 7.86
N ALA A 19 -13.70 27.10 7.90
CA ALA A 19 -12.36 27.54 7.50
C ALA A 19 -12.25 27.50 5.97
N HIS A 20 -11.93 28.64 5.37
CA HIS A 20 -11.73 28.75 3.92
C HIS A 20 -10.25 28.48 3.60
N TYR A 21 -9.93 27.27 3.15
CA TYR A 21 -8.56 26.89 2.76
C TYR A 21 -8.35 27.20 1.27
N LYS A 22 -7.15 27.70 0.93
CA LYS A 22 -6.75 27.97 -0.46
C LYS A 22 -5.27 27.61 -0.65
N VAL A 23 -4.92 26.90 -1.72
CA VAL A 23 -3.53 26.74 -2.17
C VAL A 23 -3.05 28.12 -2.64
N CYS A 24 -2.10 28.68 -1.91
CA CYS A 24 -1.58 30.03 -2.12
C CYS A 24 -0.13 30.06 -2.58
N ALA A 25 0.59 28.95 -2.43
CA ALA A 25 1.94 28.83 -2.93
C ALA A 25 2.32 27.37 -3.16
N ILE A 26 3.31 27.17 -4.03
CA ILE A 26 4.05 25.92 -4.19
C ILE A 26 5.48 26.18 -3.75
N TYR A 27 6.08 25.23 -3.08
CA TYR A 27 7.41 25.32 -2.50
C TYR A 27 8.26 24.10 -2.85
N ASP A 28 9.54 24.36 -3.08
CA ASP A 28 10.57 23.35 -3.35
C ASP A 28 11.92 23.83 -2.83
N THR A 29 12.87 22.92 -2.63
CA THR A 29 14.22 23.23 -2.14
C THR A 29 15.26 22.50 -2.97
N GLU A 30 16.20 23.26 -3.54
CA GLU A 30 17.37 22.69 -4.20
C GLU A 30 18.54 22.59 -3.23
N THR A 31 19.22 21.46 -3.30
CA THR A 31 20.33 21.14 -2.42
C THR A 31 21.61 20.83 -3.19
N CYS A 32 22.75 20.84 -2.50
CA CYS A 32 23.98 20.19 -2.97
C CYS A 32 24.46 19.17 -1.94
N ASN A 33 25.18 18.16 -2.41
CA ASN A 33 25.70 17.09 -1.58
C ASN A 33 27.02 17.54 -0.94
N TYR A 34 27.02 17.63 0.36
CA TYR A 34 28.21 17.91 1.15
C TYR A 34 28.72 16.64 1.83
N ARG A 35 29.98 16.33 1.65
CA ARG A 35 30.62 15.22 2.38
C ARG A 35 31.21 15.74 3.69
N THR A 36 30.77 15.18 4.79
CA THR A 36 31.32 15.43 6.14
C THR A 36 32.04 14.18 6.65
N ALA A 37 32.67 14.31 7.81
CA ALA A 37 33.25 13.16 8.50
C ALA A 37 32.22 12.10 8.87
N ASP A 38 30.95 12.52 9.08
CA ASP A 38 29.86 11.66 9.52
C ASP A 38 28.98 11.14 8.35
N GLY A 39 29.32 11.49 7.10
CA GLY A 39 28.57 11.06 5.91
C GLY A 39 28.19 12.20 4.96
N TRP A 40 27.22 11.94 4.10
CA TRP A 40 26.70 12.92 3.14
C TRP A 40 25.55 13.72 3.74
N ILE A 41 25.58 15.02 3.56
CA ILE A 41 24.51 15.94 3.94
C ILE A 41 24.00 16.62 2.68
N ALA A 42 22.68 16.64 2.49
CA ALA A 42 22.02 17.49 1.53
C ALA A 42 21.95 18.92 2.11
N TYR A 43 22.78 19.81 1.62
CA TYR A 43 22.83 21.20 2.07
C TYR A 43 21.89 22.05 1.22
N PRO A 44 20.91 22.77 1.82
CA PRO A 44 19.99 23.61 1.06
C PRO A 44 20.69 24.86 0.55
N VAL A 45 20.55 25.13 -0.73
CA VAL A 45 21.20 26.29 -1.39
C VAL A 45 20.21 27.25 -2.04
N LEU A 46 18.98 26.77 -2.27
CA LEU A 46 17.93 27.57 -2.88
C LEU A 46 16.56 27.14 -2.38
N PHE A 47 15.75 28.10 -1.98
CA PHE A 47 14.34 27.92 -1.59
C PHE A 47 13.48 28.61 -2.64
N ILE A 48 12.60 27.86 -3.28
CA ILE A 48 11.83 28.30 -4.44
C ILE A 48 10.36 28.38 -4.07
N VAL A 49 9.69 29.47 -4.40
CA VAL A 49 8.27 29.66 -4.15
C VAL A 49 7.58 30.16 -5.41
N ASN A 50 6.57 29.42 -5.85
CA ASN A 50 5.61 29.93 -6.84
C ASN A 50 4.38 30.47 -6.10
N ASP A 51 4.22 31.80 -6.10
CA ASP A 51 3.15 32.48 -5.37
C ASP A 51 1.84 32.54 -6.15
N LEU A 52 0.82 31.87 -5.65
CA LEU A 52 -0.49 31.73 -6.28
C LEU A 52 -1.59 32.56 -5.60
N ARG A 53 -1.26 33.52 -4.73
CA ARG A 53 -2.28 34.33 -4.01
C ARG A 53 -3.26 35.02 -4.92
N SER A 54 -2.80 35.52 -6.05
CA SER A 54 -3.58 36.27 -7.04
C SER A 54 -4.24 35.39 -8.10
N VAL A 55 -3.97 34.07 -8.11
CA VAL A 55 -4.45 33.13 -9.14
C VAL A 55 -5.40 32.13 -8.51
N ASP A 56 -6.52 31.81 -9.18
CA ASP A 56 -7.28 30.60 -8.89
C ASP A 56 -6.66 29.42 -9.66
N LEU A 57 -6.56 28.27 -9.01
CA LEU A 57 -6.03 27.08 -9.67
C LEU A 57 -6.83 26.67 -10.92
N ALA A 58 -8.13 26.96 -10.93
CA ALA A 58 -8.97 26.69 -12.11
C ALA A 58 -8.60 27.55 -13.33
N ASP A 59 -8.03 28.74 -13.08
CA ASP A 59 -7.61 29.68 -14.10
C ASP A 59 -6.08 29.69 -14.31
N TYR A 60 -5.37 28.76 -13.67
CA TYR A 60 -3.92 28.71 -13.77
C TYR A 60 -3.47 28.46 -15.21
N VAL A 61 -2.64 29.34 -15.72
CA VAL A 61 -1.96 29.22 -17.00
C VAL A 61 -0.47 29.34 -16.73
N TYR A 62 0.28 28.37 -17.18
CA TYR A 62 1.74 28.42 -17.09
C TYR A 62 2.30 29.60 -17.86
N ASN A 63 3.14 30.39 -17.19
CA ASN A 63 3.93 31.45 -17.80
C ASN A 63 5.34 31.42 -17.21
N GLU A 64 6.37 31.43 -18.07
CA GLU A 64 7.78 31.35 -17.64
C GLU A 64 8.21 32.46 -16.68
N SER A 65 7.53 33.61 -16.71
CA SER A 65 7.92 34.80 -15.96
C SER A 65 7.16 35.06 -14.66
N ASP A 66 6.15 34.24 -14.33
CA ASP A 66 5.18 34.63 -13.30
C ASP A 66 5.46 34.04 -11.91
N ASN A 67 5.55 34.96 -10.93
CA ASN A 67 5.39 34.74 -9.50
C ASN A 67 6.32 33.70 -8.83
N VAL A 68 7.45 33.34 -9.50
CA VAL A 68 8.45 32.48 -8.89
C VAL A 68 9.51 33.33 -8.20
N PHE A 69 9.66 33.11 -6.90
CA PHE A 69 10.63 33.77 -6.05
C PHE A 69 11.72 32.79 -5.64
N PHE A 70 12.94 33.27 -5.58
CA PHE A 70 14.12 32.51 -5.22
C PHE A 70 14.75 33.13 -3.97
N TYR A 71 14.84 32.38 -2.91
CA TYR A 71 15.45 32.76 -1.66
C TYR A 71 16.74 31.98 -1.43
N ARG A 72 17.75 32.63 -0.94
CA ARG A 72 19.06 32.00 -0.73
C ARG A 72 19.23 31.50 0.71
N HIS A 73 18.49 32.05 1.63
CA HIS A 73 18.54 31.71 3.03
C HIS A 73 17.17 31.25 3.54
N GLY A 74 17.16 30.20 4.38
CA GLY A 74 15.92 29.70 4.97
C GLY A 74 15.14 30.74 5.76
N GLN A 75 15.84 31.74 6.34
CA GLN A 75 15.22 32.85 7.04
C GLN A 75 14.33 33.70 6.13
N GLU A 76 14.76 33.97 4.90
CA GLU A 76 13.98 34.72 3.90
C GLU A 76 12.69 33.99 3.53
N PHE A 77 12.77 32.66 3.38
CA PHE A 77 11.57 31.84 3.16
C PHE A 77 10.64 31.86 4.39
N VAL A 78 11.17 31.81 5.61
CA VAL A 78 10.36 31.95 6.85
C VAL A 78 9.66 33.31 6.92
N GLU A 79 10.32 34.38 6.50
CA GLU A 79 9.70 35.73 6.39
C GLU A 79 8.56 35.73 5.36
N TYR A 80 8.73 35.04 4.22
CA TYR A 80 7.64 34.84 3.26
C TYR A 80 6.44 34.11 3.91
N VAL A 81 6.68 33.05 4.69
CA VAL A 81 5.65 32.35 5.44
C VAL A 81 4.91 33.25 6.41
N HIS A 82 5.63 34.07 7.19
CA HIS A 82 5.02 35.06 8.10
C HIS A 82 4.12 36.07 7.36
N ASN A 83 4.60 36.54 6.20
CA ASN A 83 3.85 37.46 5.35
C ASN A 83 2.59 36.80 4.80
N LEU A 84 2.67 35.50 4.42
CA LEU A 84 1.53 34.73 3.91
C LEU A 84 0.50 34.45 5.03
N VAL A 85 0.92 34.13 6.25
CA VAL A 85 0.03 34.03 7.43
C VAL A 85 -0.71 35.34 7.68
N SER A 86 0.03 36.49 7.65
CA SER A 86 -0.56 37.83 7.84
C SER A 86 -1.55 38.17 6.74
N TRP A 87 -1.26 37.81 5.50
CA TRP A 87 -2.19 37.95 4.37
C TRP A 87 -3.44 37.10 4.55
N GLY A 88 -3.25 35.82 4.95
CA GLY A 88 -4.36 34.89 5.20
C GLY A 88 -5.32 35.42 6.26
N LYS A 89 -4.81 35.96 7.38
CA LYS A 89 -5.62 36.54 8.45
C LYS A 89 -6.45 37.72 7.94
N ARG A 90 -5.86 38.64 7.15
CA ARG A 90 -6.58 39.80 6.56
C ARG A 90 -7.67 39.36 5.59
N ASN A 91 -7.45 38.28 4.85
CA ASN A 91 -8.41 37.80 3.83
C ASN A 91 -9.35 36.72 4.37
N ARG A 92 -9.24 36.33 5.64
CA ARG A 92 -10.02 35.24 6.27
C ARG A 92 -9.85 33.89 5.55
N ILE A 93 -8.65 33.62 5.08
CA ILE A 93 -8.24 32.40 4.39
C ILE A 93 -7.17 31.72 5.24
N THR A 94 -7.20 30.41 5.32
CA THR A 94 -6.07 29.62 5.78
C THR A 94 -5.25 29.22 4.56
N PRO A 95 -4.05 29.84 4.35
CA PRO A 95 -3.23 29.55 3.20
C PRO A 95 -2.70 28.11 3.26
N ILE A 96 -2.57 27.51 2.10
CA ILE A 96 -1.88 26.22 1.91
C ILE A 96 -0.64 26.48 1.06
N ILE A 97 0.50 25.98 1.51
CA ILE A 97 1.71 25.82 0.73
C ILE A 97 1.81 24.34 0.36
N ALA A 98 1.81 24.02 -0.93
CA ALA A 98 2.01 22.66 -1.39
C ALA A 98 3.47 22.45 -1.78
N ALA A 99 3.99 21.24 -1.51
CA ALA A 99 5.31 20.80 -1.94
C ALA A 99 5.22 19.37 -2.50
N TYR A 100 6.26 18.94 -3.18
CA TYR A 100 6.40 17.56 -3.61
C TYR A 100 7.46 16.86 -2.76
N ASN A 101 7.07 15.86 -1.96
CA ASN A 101 7.93 15.27 -0.94
C ASN A 101 8.26 16.26 0.19
N LEU A 102 7.22 16.85 0.74
CA LEU A 102 7.22 17.96 1.70
C LEU A 102 8.30 17.88 2.79
N MET A 103 8.58 16.69 3.34
CA MET A 103 9.51 16.56 4.46
C MET A 103 10.95 16.81 4.07
N PHE A 104 11.34 16.49 2.83
CA PHE A 104 12.67 16.84 2.34
C PHE A 104 12.86 18.35 2.29
N ASP A 105 11.86 19.05 1.76
CA ASP A 105 11.93 20.49 1.55
C ASP A 105 11.79 21.31 2.84
N LEU A 106 10.98 20.82 3.80
CA LEU A 106 10.78 21.50 5.07
C LEU A 106 11.90 21.28 6.09
N GLN A 107 12.65 20.19 5.99
CA GLN A 107 13.69 19.85 6.97
C GLN A 107 14.65 21.00 7.26
N PRO A 108 15.12 21.78 6.25
CA PRO A 108 16.03 22.90 6.49
C PRO A 108 15.45 24.07 7.30
N VAL A 109 14.12 24.23 7.28
CA VAL A 109 13.45 25.42 7.87
C VAL A 109 12.48 25.08 9.00
N ILE A 110 12.24 23.82 9.27
CA ILE A 110 11.22 23.39 10.25
C ILE A 110 11.55 23.92 11.67
N ALA A 111 12.82 23.94 12.06
CA ALA A 111 13.24 24.47 13.35
C ALA A 111 13.03 25.99 13.45
N LEU A 112 13.24 26.73 12.36
CA LEU A 112 13.00 28.17 12.29
C LEU A 112 11.50 28.49 12.40
N LEU A 113 10.67 27.70 11.76
CA LEU A 113 9.20 27.82 11.84
C LEU A 113 8.70 27.47 13.24
N ALA A 114 9.25 26.43 13.88
CA ALA A 114 8.90 25.98 15.22
C ALA A 114 9.20 27.04 16.30
N ALA A 115 10.14 27.96 16.03
CA ALA A 115 10.43 29.09 16.93
C ALA A 115 9.25 30.08 17.02
N SER A 116 8.36 30.13 16.04
CA SER A 116 7.28 31.12 15.94
C SER A 116 5.86 30.49 15.98
N TYR A 117 5.73 29.19 15.75
CA TYR A 117 4.46 28.49 15.64
C TYR A 117 4.48 27.16 16.37
N ASP A 118 3.37 26.83 17.03
CA ASP A 118 3.08 25.43 17.37
C ASP A 118 2.78 24.65 16.09
N MET A 119 3.05 23.35 16.07
CA MET A 119 2.85 22.53 14.87
C MET A 119 2.02 21.30 15.16
N GLU A 120 0.99 21.07 14.32
CA GLU A 120 0.25 19.80 14.28
C GLU A 120 0.55 19.08 12.97
N VAL A 121 0.91 17.80 13.05
CA VAL A 121 1.30 17.00 11.88
C VAL A 121 0.34 15.86 11.66
N ASN A 122 -0.19 15.75 10.44
CA ASN A 122 -0.96 14.60 10.00
C ASN A 122 -0.04 13.72 9.12
N ALA A 123 0.39 12.61 9.67
CA ALA A 123 1.39 11.76 9.07
C ALA A 123 1.02 10.28 9.16
N GLN A 124 1.72 9.47 8.41
CA GLN A 124 1.74 8.02 8.57
C GLN A 124 2.98 7.57 9.37
N SER A 125 4.06 8.32 9.27
CA SER A 125 5.32 8.17 10.01
C SER A 125 6.02 9.52 10.07
N SER A 126 7.12 9.60 10.82
CA SER A 126 7.96 10.81 10.89
C SER A 126 8.50 11.29 9.52
N THR A 127 8.62 10.38 8.56
CA THR A 127 9.10 10.66 7.20
C THR A 127 8.00 10.70 6.14
N ASN A 128 6.78 10.27 6.47
CA ASN A 128 5.66 10.23 5.54
C ASN A 128 4.52 11.11 6.03
N VAL A 129 4.67 12.40 5.79
CA VAL A 129 3.77 13.46 6.23
C VAL A 129 2.80 13.81 5.12
N TYR A 130 1.53 13.94 5.46
CA TYR A 130 0.49 14.42 4.53
C TYR A 130 0.29 15.91 4.62
N THR A 131 0.21 16.43 5.85
CA THR A 131 0.10 17.87 6.13
C THR A 131 0.81 18.23 7.43
N LEU A 132 1.39 19.42 7.46
CA LEU A 132 1.89 20.08 8.67
C LEU A 132 1.19 21.43 8.81
N ASP A 133 0.50 21.60 9.92
CA ASP A 133 -0.27 22.80 10.24
C ASP A 133 0.52 23.69 11.19
N LEU A 134 0.75 24.95 10.80
CA LEU A 134 1.23 25.97 11.71
C LEU A 134 0.05 26.48 12.54
N MET A 135 0.20 26.41 13.86
CA MET A 135 -0.84 26.72 14.81
C MET A 135 -0.51 28.01 15.57
N GLN A 136 -1.51 28.85 15.77
CA GLN A 136 -1.41 30.02 16.64
C GLN A 136 -2.72 30.16 17.42
N ASP A 137 -2.62 30.31 18.76
CA ASP A 137 -3.77 30.34 19.66
C ASP A 137 -4.73 29.16 19.44
N GLY A 138 -4.20 27.99 19.16
CA GLY A 138 -4.95 26.74 18.91
C GLY A 138 -5.70 26.71 17.56
N LYS A 139 -5.40 27.64 16.64
CA LYS A 139 -6.01 27.67 15.29
C LYS A 139 -4.94 27.48 14.24
N CYS A 140 -5.25 26.71 13.20
CA CYS A 140 -4.41 26.57 12.02
C CYS A 140 -4.37 27.93 11.28
N VAL A 141 -3.18 28.52 11.16
CA VAL A 141 -2.96 29.78 10.46
C VAL A 141 -2.34 29.60 9.09
N LEU A 142 -1.68 28.47 8.85
CA LEU A 142 -1.15 28.06 7.56
C LEU A 142 -1.00 26.54 7.55
N ARG A 143 -1.16 25.93 6.41
CA ARG A 143 -0.94 24.49 6.18
C ARG A 143 0.13 24.27 5.14
N PHE A 144 1.09 23.41 5.42
CA PHE A 144 1.90 22.74 4.43
C PHE A 144 1.24 21.43 4.02
N TRP A 145 1.27 21.11 2.73
CA TRP A 145 0.63 19.93 2.18
C TRP A 145 1.54 19.21 1.18
N ASP A 146 1.71 17.91 1.34
CA ASP A 146 2.47 17.07 0.42
C ASP A 146 1.62 16.62 -0.76
N ALA A 147 1.83 17.22 -1.92
CA ALA A 147 1.14 16.88 -3.16
C ALA A 147 1.57 15.53 -3.75
N PHE A 148 2.72 14.95 -3.33
CA PHE A 148 3.15 13.61 -3.73
C PHE A 148 2.04 12.56 -3.53
N HIS A 149 1.27 12.68 -2.46
CA HIS A 149 0.22 11.73 -2.12
C HIS A 149 -1.02 11.74 -3.04
N LEU A 150 -1.11 12.68 -3.96
CA LEU A 150 -2.17 12.68 -4.98
C LEU A 150 -1.94 11.63 -6.05
N ASP A 151 -0.69 11.43 -6.46
CA ASP A 151 -0.38 10.51 -7.57
C ASP A 151 0.68 9.44 -7.21
N MET A 152 1.60 9.71 -6.31
CA MET A 152 2.70 8.84 -5.87
C MET A 152 3.66 8.43 -7.02
N ARG A 153 3.58 9.07 -8.17
CA ARG A 153 4.56 8.99 -9.26
C ARG A 153 5.54 10.15 -9.15
N GLY A 154 6.67 10.08 -9.83
CA GLY A 154 7.63 11.19 -9.85
C GLY A 154 7.03 12.49 -10.41
N LEU A 155 7.54 13.63 -9.99
CA LEU A 155 7.11 14.95 -10.46
C LEU A 155 7.17 15.07 -11.99
N SER A 156 8.15 14.40 -12.63
CA SER A 156 8.23 14.30 -14.09
C SER A 156 6.96 13.71 -14.70
N ALA A 157 6.44 12.60 -14.12
CA ALA A 157 5.22 11.98 -14.61
C ALA A 157 3.97 12.86 -14.42
N MET A 158 3.93 13.69 -13.38
CA MET A 158 2.88 14.71 -13.24
C MET A 158 2.97 15.76 -14.32
N GLY A 159 4.20 16.22 -14.61
CA GLY A 159 4.48 17.20 -15.65
C GLY A 159 4.07 16.69 -17.05
N ASP A 160 4.43 15.45 -17.36
CA ASP A 160 4.07 14.82 -18.65
C ASP A 160 2.55 14.77 -18.86
N VAL A 161 1.81 14.43 -17.79
CA VAL A 161 0.34 14.35 -17.82
C VAL A 161 -0.32 15.71 -18.08
N CYS A 162 0.17 16.76 -17.45
CA CYS A 162 -0.42 18.11 -17.60
C CYS A 162 0.20 18.93 -18.75
N GLY A 163 1.08 18.33 -19.56
CA GLY A 163 1.72 18.98 -20.70
C GLY A 163 2.82 19.99 -20.33
N LEU A 164 3.33 19.90 -19.09
CA LEU A 164 4.41 20.75 -18.58
C LEU A 164 5.57 19.86 -18.08
N PRO A 165 6.36 19.24 -18.97
CA PRO A 165 7.40 18.30 -18.57
C PRO A 165 8.43 18.95 -17.66
N LYS A 166 8.91 18.16 -16.67
CA LYS A 166 9.99 18.58 -15.78
C LYS A 166 11.25 18.88 -16.59
N ALA A 167 12.00 19.92 -16.22
CA ALA A 167 13.33 20.16 -16.75
C ALA A 167 14.30 19.07 -16.25
N THR A 168 15.24 18.66 -17.08
CA THR A 168 16.19 17.59 -16.75
C THR A 168 17.63 18.05 -17.05
N GLY A 169 18.57 17.54 -16.24
CA GLY A 169 20.02 17.66 -16.51
C GLY A 169 20.62 19.04 -16.31
N SER A 170 19.94 19.97 -15.64
CA SER A 170 20.42 21.34 -15.43
C SER A 170 20.93 21.61 -14.01
N TRP A 171 20.67 20.70 -13.06
CA TRP A 171 21.14 20.81 -11.70
C TRP A 171 22.08 19.65 -11.38
N ASP A 172 23.32 20.00 -11.01
CA ASP A 172 24.35 19.07 -10.56
C ASP A 172 24.43 19.09 -9.05
N TYR A 173 23.94 18.04 -8.42
CA TYR A 173 23.91 17.92 -6.95
C TYR A 173 25.28 17.74 -6.32
N ASP A 174 26.29 17.29 -7.08
CA ASP A 174 27.65 17.06 -6.59
C ASP A 174 28.53 18.33 -6.70
N LEU A 175 28.04 19.36 -7.40
CA LEU A 175 28.67 20.65 -7.42
C LEU A 175 28.38 21.40 -6.13
N ILE A 176 29.42 21.67 -5.33
CA ILE A 176 29.31 22.40 -4.07
C ILE A 176 28.90 23.84 -4.33
N ARG A 177 27.82 24.27 -3.71
CA ARG A 177 27.30 25.65 -3.76
C ARG A 177 27.11 26.20 -2.37
N THR A 178 27.22 27.46 -2.25
CA THR A 178 26.87 28.25 -1.05
C THR A 178 25.72 29.22 -1.39
N PRO A 179 25.07 29.83 -0.41
CA PRO A 179 24.05 30.84 -0.69
C PRO A 179 24.54 32.00 -1.57
N GLU A 180 25.85 32.27 -1.59
CA GLU A 180 26.49 33.35 -2.35
C GLU A 180 26.89 32.91 -3.78
N THR A 181 26.86 31.61 -4.07
CA THR A 181 27.21 31.10 -5.40
C THR A 181 26.20 31.61 -6.44
N GLU A 182 26.69 32.26 -7.48
CA GLU A 182 25.83 32.73 -8.58
C GLU A 182 25.25 31.53 -9.34
N LEU A 183 23.95 31.53 -9.53
CA LEU A 183 23.25 30.47 -10.28
C LEU A 183 23.05 30.89 -11.73
N THR A 184 23.22 29.94 -12.62
CA THR A 184 22.98 30.14 -14.04
C THR A 184 21.48 30.22 -14.38
N ALA A 185 21.13 30.85 -15.48
CA ALA A 185 19.74 30.90 -15.94
C ALA A 185 19.14 29.51 -16.16
N LYS A 186 19.96 28.50 -16.51
CA LYS A 186 19.49 27.12 -16.66
C LYS A 186 19.13 26.46 -15.33
N GLU A 187 19.91 26.72 -14.28
CA GLU A 187 19.64 26.21 -12.92
C GLU A 187 18.39 26.87 -12.36
N LEU A 188 18.23 28.18 -12.52
CA LEU A 188 17.00 28.88 -12.09
C LEU A 188 15.78 28.43 -12.85
N TYR A 189 15.90 28.15 -14.17
CA TYR A 189 14.82 27.59 -14.96
C TYR A 189 14.45 26.19 -14.49
N TYR A 190 15.43 25.35 -14.17
CA TYR A 190 15.21 24.01 -13.63
C TYR A 190 14.42 24.09 -12.32
N ALA A 191 14.89 24.89 -11.36
CA ALA A 191 14.27 25.07 -10.06
C ALA A 191 12.84 25.69 -10.16
N ALA A 192 12.65 26.67 -11.02
CA ALA A 192 11.34 27.26 -11.28
C ALA A 192 10.33 26.21 -11.82
N ARG A 193 10.80 25.32 -12.70
CA ARG A 193 9.95 24.33 -13.32
C ARG A 193 9.33 23.37 -12.29
N ASP A 194 10.04 22.98 -11.25
CA ASP A 194 9.57 22.06 -10.25
C ASP A 194 8.38 22.62 -9.45
N VAL A 195 8.37 23.92 -9.15
CA VAL A 195 7.23 24.57 -8.49
C VAL A 195 6.09 24.97 -9.44
N GLN A 196 6.29 24.88 -10.76
CA GLN A 196 5.27 25.18 -11.76
C GLN A 196 4.47 23.94 -12.18
N VAL A 197 5.04 22.74 -12.08
CA VAL A 197 4.38 21.48 -12.44
C VAL A 197 3.18 21.19 -11.54
N ILE A 198 3.29 21.42 -10.24
CA ILE A 198 2.23 21.11 -9.27
C ILE A 198 0.93 21.87 -9.59
N PRO A 199 0.90 23.21 -9.72
CA PRO A 199 -0.35 23.91 -10.01
C PRO A 199 -0.92 23.56 -11.39
N ALA A 200 -0.09 23.26 -12.39
CA ALA A 200 -0.54 22.76 -13.69
C ALA A 200 -1.22 21.38 -13.53
N TYR A 201 -0.68 20.51 -12.72
CA TYR A 201 -1.28 19.20 -12.43
C TYR A 201 -2.58 19.32 -11.63
N LEU A 202 -2.66 20.24 -10.66
CA LEU A 202 -3.90 20.52 -9.93
C LEU A 202 -5.01 21.05 -10.84
N LYS A 203 -4.66 21.97 -11.76
CA LYS A 203 -5.57 22.44 -12.81
C LYS A 203 -6.04 21.30 -13.70
N TYR A 204 -5.12 20.45 -14.16
CA TYR A 204 -5.46 19.26 -14.91
C TYR A 204 -6.51 18.39 -14.20
N LEU A 205 -6.36 18.16 -12.88
CA LEU A 205 -7.36 17.41 -12.10
C LEU A 205 -8.71 18.13 -12.04
N LEU A 206 -8.72 19.46 -11.95
CA LEU A 206 -9.96 20.27 -11.99
C LEU A 206 -10.65 20.15 -13.35
N ASP A 207 -9.90 20.31 -14.41
CA ASP A 207 -10.42 20.23 -15.78
C ASP A 207 -10.97 18.83 -16.12
N ALA A 208 -10.35 17.79 -15.59
CA ALA A 208 -10.75 16.40 -15.80
C ALA A 208 -11.93 15.95 -14.94
N ASN A 209 -12.30 16.69 -13.89
CA ASN A 209 -13.31 16.26 -12.92
C ASN A 209 -14.30 17.39 -12.58
N GLU A 210 -15.45 17.40 -13.24
CA GLU A 210 -16.52 18.39 -13.07
C GLU A 210 -16.95 18.64 -11.62
N TRP A 211 -16.85 17.62 -10.75
CA TRP A 211 -17.26 17.71 -9.35
C TRP A 211 -16.19 18.33 -8.44
N MET A 212 -14.97 18.52 -8.92
CA MET A 212 -13.83 19.00 -8.15
C MET A 212 -13.80 20.53 -8.13
N GLN A 213 -13.35 21.10 -7.03
CA GLN A 213 -13.22 22.54 -6.83
C GLN A 213 -11.84 22.88 -6.27
N SER A 214 -11.32 24.06 -6.59
CA SER A 214 -9.97 24.49 -6.21
C SER A 214 -9.77 24.54 -4.68
N ASP A 215 -10.81 24.87 -3.91
CA ASP A 215 -10.78 24.94 -2.44
C ASP A 215 -10.76 23.55 -1.75
N MET A 216 -10.88 22.48 -2.52
CA MET A 216 -10.80 21.12 -1.99
C MET A 216 -9.36 20.65 -1.76
N PHE A 217 -8.40 21.15 -2.54
CA PHE A 217 -7.01 20.68 -2.46
C PHE A 217 -6.33 21.07 -1.14
N GLY A 218 -5.55 20.11 -0.60
CA GLY A 218 -4.85 20.26 0.67
C GLY A 218 -5.76 20.30 1.89
N PHE A 219 -7.07 20.30 1.71
CA PHE A 219 -8.08 20.29 2.80
C PHE A 219 -8.97 19.05 2.76
N ARG A 220 -9.77 18.89 1.70
CA ARG A 220 -10.63 17.71 1.52
C ARG A 220 -10.00 16.64 0.64
N ILE A 221 -9.15 17.08 -0.26
CA ILE A 221 -8.35 16.24 -1.16
C ILE A 221 -6.89 16.39 -0.76
N ILE A 222 -6.42 15.46 0.07
CA ILE A 222 -5.05 15.43 0.58
C ILE A 222 -4.28 14.28 -0.10
N THR A 223 -4.95 13.16 -0.36
CA THR A 223 -4.36 11.94 -0.91
C THR A 223 -5.24 11.40 -2.03
N LYS A 224 -4.72 10.50 -2.84
CA LYS A 224 -5.47 9.77 -3.87
C LYS A 224 -6.74 9.11 -3.31
N THR A 225 -6.67 8.53 -2.12
CA THR A 225 -7.83 7.92 -1.45
C THR A 225 -8.92 8.95 -1.12
N SER A 226 -8.53 10.18 -0.80
CA SER A 226 -9.51 11.26 -0.55
C SER A 226 -10.22 11.72 -1.81
N ILE A 227 -9.59 11.64 -2.98
CA ILE A 227 -10.26 11.86 -4.29
C ILE A 227 -11.45 10.91 -4.42
N VAL A 228 -11.22 9.61 -4.22
CA VAL A 228 -12.27 8.57 -4.28
C VAL A 228 -13.43 8.90 -3.34
N ARG A 229 -13.11 9.28 -2.11
CA ARG A 229 -14.10 9.62 -1.09
C ARG A 229 -14.92 10.87 -1.47
N GLN A 230 -14.27 11.92 -1.96
CA GLN A 230 -14.96 13.14 -2.36
C GLN A 230 -15.81 12.93 -3.62
N MET A 231 -15.31 12.23 -4.61
CA MET A 231 -16.07 11.86 -5.81
C MET A 231 -17.37 11.13 -5.42
N ALA A 232 -17.25 10.11 -4.59
CA ALA A 232 -18.38 9.33 -4.13
C ALA A 232 -19.40 10.19 -3.34
N LYS A 233 -18.92 11.11 -2.48
CA LYS A 233 -19.78 12.05 -1.76
C LYS A 233 -20.52 12.99 -2.70
N ASN A 234 -19.86 13.51 -3.72
CA ASN A 234 -20.48 14.45 -4.66
C ASN A 234 -21.45 13.78 -5.62
N LYS A 235 -21.09 12.61 -6.17
CA LYS A 235 -21.89 11.93 -7.20
C LYS A 235 -22.91 10.93 -6.63
N LEU A 236 -22.58 10.20 -5.57
CA LEU A 236 -23.36 9.04 -5.15
C LEU A 236 -24.02 9.18 -3.78
N TYR A 237 -23.42 9.91 -2.85
CA TYR A 237 -23.89 9.98 -1.46
C TYR A 237 -25.38 10.40 -1.32
N LYS A 238 -25.85 11.29 -2.17
CA LYS A 238 -27.21 11.83 -2.16
C LYS A 238 -28.25 10.92 -2.82
N LEU A 239 -27.85 9.86 -3.52
CA LEU A 239 -28.79 8.92 -4.13
C LEU A 239 -29.78 8.39 -3.09
N ARG A 240 -31.07 8.30 -3.48
CA ARG A 240 -32.14 7.96 -2.55
C ARG A 240 -32.83 6.66 -2.91
N TYR A 241 -33.18 5.90 -1.89
CA TYR A 241 -34.03 4.72 -2.02
C TYR A 241 -35.31 4.86 -1.14
N ARG A 242 -36.36 4.12 -1.45
CA ARG A 242 -37.55 4.04 -0.61
C ARG A 242 -37.38 2.97 0.46
N LYS A 243 -37.63 3.33 1.71
CA LYS A 243 -37.73 2.35 2.81
C LYS A 243 -39.09 1.64 2.74
N GLY A 244 -39.18 0.47 3.44
CA GLY A 244 -40.43 -0.29 3.50
C GLY A 244 -41.66 0.46 4.05
N ASN A 245 -41.43 1.56 4.80
CA ASN A 245 -42.51 2.47 5.28
C ASN A 245 -42.77 3.67 4.33
N GLY A 246 -42.30 3.61 3.08
CA GLY A 246 -42.48 4.63 2.07
C GLY A 246 -41.57 5.86 2.19
N LYS A 247 -40.87 6.06 3.32
CA LYS A 247 -39.94 7.18 3.51
C LYS A 247 -38.71 7.03 2.61
N ARG A 248 -38.23 8.16 2.07
CA ARG A 248 -36.97 8.18 1.27
C ARG A 248 -35.79 8.45 2.19
N ALA A 249 -34.69 7.68 2.00
CA ALA A 249 -33.41 7.91 2.65
C ALA A 249 -32.27 7.94 1.63
N SER A 250 -31.21 8.70 1.91
CA SER A 250 -30.00 8.63 1.09
C SER A 250 -29.22 7.36 1.38
N ILE A 251 -28.52 6.85 0.36
CA ILE A 251 -27.64 5.67 0.55
C ILE A 251 -26.44 6.02 1.43
N GLY A 252 -25.96 7.28 1.37
CA GLY A 252 -24.91 7.76 2.23
C GLY A 252 -25.28 7.79 3.71
N PHE A 253 -26.50 8.26 4.05
CA PHE A 253 -26.98 8.23 5.43
C PHE A 253 -27.08 6.79 5.98
N SER A 254 -27.51 5.86 5.14
CA SER A 254 -27.57 4.44 5.53
C SER A 254 -26.18 3.86 5.76
N TYR A 255 -25.20 4.26 4.95
CA TYR A 255 -23.80 3.89 5.12
C TYR A 255 -23.24 4.44 6.43
N ASP A 256 -23.42 5.73 6.73
CA ASP A 256 -22.94 6.34 7.99
C ASP A 256 -23.51 5.64 9.21
N ARG A 257 -24.80 5.33 9.20
CA ARG A 257 -25.42 4.55 10.29
C ARG A 257 -24.82 3.16 10.45
N MET A 258 -24.46 2.51 9.36
CA MET A 258 -23.79 1.22 9.41
C MET A 258 -22.38 1.35 10.01
N CYS A 259 -21.64 2.39 9.64
CA CYS A 259 -20.33 2.67 10.22
C CYS A 259 -20.42 2.89 11.73
N ASP A 260 -21.41 3.67 12.20
CA ASP A 260 -21.60 3.91 13.63
C ASP A 260 -21.92 2.62 14.42
N ARG A 261 -22.69 1.71 13.83
CA ARG A 261 -22.98 0.39 14.42
C ARG A 261 -21.77 -0.55 14.45
N GLN A 262 -20.85 -0.41 13.48
CA GLN A 262 -19.68 -1.24 13.34
C GLN A 262 -18.48 -0.73 14.14
N SER A 263 -18.49 0.50 14.62
CA SER A 263 -17.38 1.09 15.38
C SER A 263 -17.14 0.32 16.68
N PRO A 264 -15.89 -0.02 17.00
CA PRO A 264 -15.56 -0.68 18.26
C PRO A 264 -15.89 0.24 19.45
N LYS A 265 -16.42 -0.33 20.49
CA LYS A 265 -16.85 0.43 21.70
C LYS A 265 -15.81 0.41 22.81
N THR A 266 -14.88 -0.53 22.78
CA THR A 266 -13.80 -0.69 23.78
C THR A 266 -12.47 -0.91 23.06
N PHE A 267 -11.39 -0.60 23.75
CA PHE A 267 -10.03 -0.82 23.23
C PHE A 267 -9.77 -2.30 22.90
N ASP A 268 -10.16 -3.23 23.76
CA ASP A 268 -10.01 -4.68 23.49
C ASP A 268 -10.63 -5.11 22.17
N VAL A 269 -11.85 -4.61 21.88
CA VAL A 269 -12.56 -4.93 20.63
C VAL A 269 -11.81 -4.31 19.44
N TYR A 270 -11.31 -3.09 19.60
CA TYR A 270 -10.51 -2.43 18.58
C TYR A 270 -9.20 -3.20 18.33
N ALA A 271 -8.46 -3.53 19.38
CA ALA A 271 -7.21 -4.27 19.32
C ALA A 271 -7.40 -5.63 18.66
N LEU A 272 -8.40 -6.40 19.09
CA LEU A 272 -8.74 -7.70 18.50
C LEU A 272 -9.02 -7.59 17.00
N ARG A 273 -9.85 -6.62 16.58
CA ARG A 273 -10.18 -6.43 15.17
C ARG A 273 -8.98 -5.99 14.35
N LYS A 274 -8.13 -5.10 14.90
CA LYS A 274 -6.94 -4.62 14.22
C LYS A 274 -5.93 -5.74 13.99
N THR A 275 -5.71 -6.59 14.99
CA THR A 275 -4.76 -7.71 14.90
C THR A 275 -5.26 -8.83 13.98
N CYS A 276 -6.59 -9.02 13.84
CA CYS A 276 -7.16 -9.92 12.84
C CYS A 276 -6.93 -9.48 11.39
N PHE A 277 -6.60 -8.21 11.13
CA PHE A 277 -6.41 -7.71 9.77
C PHE A 277 -5.09 -8.21 9.18
N ARG A 278 -5.15 -8.81 8.01
CA ARG A 278 -4.00 -9.24 7.21
C ARG A 278 -4.09 -8.64 5.81
N GLY A 279 -2.94 -8.36 5.20
CA GLY A 279 -2.85 -7.91 3.82
C GLY A 279 -3.20 -8.99 2.78
N GLY A 280 -3.02 -8.67 1.51
CA GLY A 280 -3.20 -9.62 0.41
C GLY A 280 -2.33 -10.88 0.58
N PHE A 281 -2.77 -11.98 0.01
CA PHE A 281 -2.00 -13.23 0.05
C PHE A 281 -0.89 -13.19 -0.99
N THR A 282 0.32 -12.94 -0.53
CA THR A 282 1.55 -13.01 -1.33
C THR A 282 2.38 -14.17 -0.83
N PHE A 283 2.92 -14.98 -1.70
CA PHE A 283 3.77 -16.12 -1.33
C PHE A 283 4.66 -16.53 -2.48
N THR A 284 5.75 -17.21 -2.15
CA THR A 284 6.61 -17.97 -3.05
C THR A 284 6.62 -19.41 -2.56
N SER A 285 6.50 -20.37 -3.47
CA SER A 285 6.65 -21.80 -3.16
C SER A 285 8.11 -22.09 -2.79
N ALA A 286 8.35 -22.61 -1.58
CA ALA A 286 9.71 -22.92 -1.16
C ALA A 286 10.37 -23.97 -2.04
N ASN A 287 9.61 -24.89 -2.63
CA ASN A 287 10.15 -25.91 -3.53
C ASN A 287 10.71 -25.36 -4.84
N ASN A 288 10.23 -24.20 -5.26
CA ASN A 288 10.54 -23.60 -6.55
C ASN A 288 11.25 -22.25 -6.43
N ALA A 289 11.45 -21.77 -5.23
CA ALA A 289 12.15 -20.51 -5.01
C ALA A 289 13.57 -20.58 -5.56
N SER A 290 13.99 -19.53 -6.23
CA SER A 290 15.32 -19.40 -6.83
C SER A 290 15.66 -20.45 -7.89
N LYS A 291 14.69 -21.19 -8.36
CA LYS A 291 14.86 -22.14 -9.48
C LYS A 291 14.30 -21.55 -10.76
N VAL A 292 15.04 -21.68 -11.83
CA VAL A 292 14.55 -21.38 -13.18
C VAL A 292 13.65 -22.52 -13.62
N VAL A 293 12.43 -22.21 -13.95
CA VAL A 293 11.44 -23.16 -14.46
C VAL A 293 10.89 -22.70 -15.81
N ASP A 294 10.44 -23.64 -16.60
CA ASP A 294 9.90 -23.41 -17.94
C ASP A 294 8.36 -23.43 -17.96
N ASN A 295 7.78 -23.01 -19.08
CA ASN A 295 6.36 -23.13 -19.42
C ASN A 295 5.43 -22.60 -18.32
N VAL A 296 5.60 -21.36 -17.90
CA VAL A 296 4.85 -20.77 -16.79
C VAL A 296 3.66 -19.93 -17.27
N ALA A 297 2.46 -20.30 -16.84
CA ALA A 297 1.24 -19.51 -17.00
C ALA A 297 1.11 -18.47 -15.89
N SER A 298 0.57 -17.32 -16.24
CA SER A 298 0.12 -16.30 -15.29
C SER A 298 -1.41 -16.26 -15.29
N LEU A 299 -2.02 -16.53 -14.15
CA LEU A 299 -3.44 -16.34 -13.92
C LEU A 299 -3.66 -15.08 -13.10
N ASP A 300 -4.53 -14.20 -13.55
CA ASP A 300 -4.92 -12.97 -12.85
C ASP A 300 -6.43 -12.96 -12.59
N VAL A 301 -6.84 -12.44 -11.43
CA VAL A 301 -8.27 -12.34 -11.09
C VAL A 301 -8.80 -10.97 -11.48
N THR A 302 -9.76 -10.97 -12.38
CA THR A 302 -10.39 -9.73 -12.83
C THR A 302 -11.01 -8.96 -11.68
N SER A 303 -10.41 -7.82 -11.31
CA SER A 303 -10.94 -6.90 -10.30
C SER A 303 -11.24 -7.56 -8.95
N MET A 304 -10.29 -8.31 -8.40
CA MET A 304 -10.41 -9.14 -7.20
C MET A 304 -11.11 -8.45 -6.01
N HIS A 305 -10.63 -7.29 -5.56
CA HIS A 305 -11.23 -6.61 -4.42
C HIS A 305 -12.69 -6.19 -4.69
N HIS A 306 -13.01 -5.82 -5.93
CA HIS A 306 -14.38 -5.46 -6.33
C HIS A 306 -15.32 -6.66 -6.34
N ALA A 307 -14.80 -7.85 -6.65
CA ALA A 307 -15.54 -9.10 -6.50
C ALA A 307 -16.03 -9.27 -5.06
N PHE A 308 -15.17 -8.98 -4.08
CA PHE A 308 -15.51 -9.14 -2.66
C PHE A 308 -16.26 -7.95 -2.06
N ILE A 309 -16.15 -6.74 -2.64
CA ILE A 309 -17.08 -5.64 -2.35
C ILE A 309 -18.51 -6.01 -2.74
N ASN A 310 -18.69 -6.70 -3.86
CA ASN A 310 -20.01 -7.03 -4.40
C ASN A 310 -20.45 -8.46 -4.10
N GLY A 311 -19.57 -9.37 -3.72
CA GLY A 311 -19.84 -10.79 -3.54
C GLY A 311 -19.91 -11.29 -2.10
N ARG A 312 -19.78 -10.40 -1.09
CA ARG A 312 -19.76 -10.80 0.32
C ARG A 312 -20.77 -10.06 1.17
N TYR A 313 -21.42 -10.81 2.06
CA TYR A 313 -22.22 -10.24 3.13
C TYR A 313 -21.33 -9.65 4.22
N LEU A 314 -21.80 -8.57 4.85
CA LEU A 314 -21.17 -7.90 5.98
C LEU A 314 -21.72 -8.46 7.30
N PRO A 315 -20.90 -9.10 8.14
CA PRO A 315 -21.32 -9.45 9.49
C PRO A 315 -21.48 -8.18 10.34
N CYS A 316 -22.56 -8.13 11.11
CA CYS A 316 -22.99 -6.97 11.89
C CYS A 316 -23.28 -7.35 13.32
N ASP A 317 -23.28 -6.32 14.22
CA ASP A 317 -23.74 -6.49 15.60
C ASP A 317 -22.96 -7.59 16.35
N PHE A 318 -21.65 -7.52 16.31
CA PHE A 318 -20.78 -8.40 17.06
C PHE A 318 -20.95 -8.21 18.58
N HIS A 319 -20.87 -9.31 19.30
CA HIS A 319 -20.88 -9.32 20.75
C HIS A 319 -19.85 -10.30 21.31
N LYS A 320 -19.34 -10.02 22.51
CA LYS A 320 -18.44 -10.94 23.22
C LYS A 320 -19.17 -12.25 23.50
N VAL A 321 -18.50 -13.36 23.26
CA VAL A 321 -19.04 -14.71 23.40
C VAL A 321 -18.10 -15.53 24.28
N ALA A 322 -18.66 -16.40 25.10
CA ALA A 322 -17.87 -17.27 25.98
C ALA A 322 -16.92 -18.18 25.14
N PRO A 323 -15.67 -18.43 25.59
CA PRO A 323 -14.68 -19.23 24.87
C PRO A 323 -15.20 -20.61 24.44
N ALA A 324 -15.96 -21.31 25.28
CA ALA A 324 -16.51 -22.62 24.95
C ALA A 324 -17.54 -22.59 23.78
N THR A 325 -18.30 -21.49 23.65
CA THR A 325 -19.21 -21.30 22.52
C THR A 325 -18.44 -20.89 21.26
N LEU A 326 -17.45 -20.03 21.39
CA LEU A 326 -16.54 -19.67 20.30
C LEU A 326 -15.78 -20.90 19.77
N GLN A 327 -15.33 -21.79 20.68
CA GLN A 327 -14.66 -23.04 20.32
C GLN A 327 -15.53 -23.86 19.35
N ARG A 328 -16.82 -24.09 19.70
CA ARG A 328 -17.75 -24.83 18.83
C ARG A 328 -18.00 -24.13 17.49
N ILE A 329 -18.07 -22.78 17.50
CA ILE A 329 -18.21 -22.02 16.25
C ILE A 329 -16.96 -22.20 15.38
N CYS A 330 -15.76 -22.08 15.95
CA CYS A 330 -14.51 -22.28 15.24
C CYS A 330 -14.37 -23.71 14.69
N GLU A 331 -14.74 -24.73 15.48
CA GLU A 331 -14.77 -26.13 15.02
C GLU A 331 -15.72 -26.34 13.83
N SER A 332 -16.88 -25.70 13.84
CA SER A 332 -17.79 -25.72 12.69
C SER A 332 -17.17 -25.09 11.45
N ILE A 333 -16.39 -24.00 11.59
CA ILE A 333 -15.71 -23.34 10.47
C ILE A 333 -14.65 -24.27 9.87
N ILE A 334 -13.75 -24.81 10.68
CA ILE A 334 -12.62 -25.63 10.21
C ILE A 334 -13.06 -26.95 9.59
N ASN A 335 -14.18 -27.50 10.03
CA ASN A 335 -14.73 -28.77 9.53
C ASN A 335 -15.55 -28.62 8.24
N THR A 336 -15.73 -27.39 7.74
CA THR A 336 -16.47 -27.16 6.51
C THR A 336 -15.62 -27.52 5.29
N ASP A 337 -16.09 -28.46 4.47
CA ASP A 337 -15.39 -28.90 3.27
C ASP A 337 -15.50 -27.88 2.12
N LEU A 338 -14.63 -28.02 1.12
CA LEU A 338 -14.55 -27.14 -0.04
C LEU A 338 -15.84 -27.14 -0.87
N VAL A 339 -16.50 -28.30 -1.02
CA VAL A 339 -17.73 -28.41 -1.83
C VAL A 339 -18.87 -27.64 -1.18
N SER A 340 -18.99 -27.75 0.14
CA SER A 340 -19.94 -26.98 0.94
C SER A 340 -19.69 -25.49 0.82
N VAL A 341 -18.44 -25.05 0.86
CA VAL A 341 -18.06 -23.63 0.67
C VAL A 341 -18.47 -23.14 -0.72
N LEU A 342 -18.12 -23.86 -1.78
CA LEU A 342 -18.43 -23.46 -3.15
C LEU A 342 -19.94 -23.43 -3.41
N SER A 343 -20.69 -24.40 -2.90
CA SER A 343 -22.15 -24.48 -3.10
C SER A 343 -22.92 -23.34 -2.44
N GLN A 344 -22.42 -22.85 -1.32
CA GLN A 344 -23.03 -21.80 -0.49
C GLN A 344 -22.25 -20.49 -0.49
N TYR A 345 -21.32 -20.30 -1.42
CA TYR A 345 -20.43 -19.13 -1.49
C TYR A 345 -21.16 -17.79 -1.44
N HIS A 346 -22.40 -17.78 -1.95
CA HIS A 346 -23.30 -16.62 -2.01
C HIS A 346 -24.08 -16.36 -0.72
N LYS A 347 -23.83 -17.09 0.35
CA LYS A 347 -24.53 -16.95 1.65
C LYS A 347 -23.49 -16.81 2.79
N PRO A 348 -23.89 -16.23 3.93
CA PRO A 348 -23.14 -16.43 5.15
C PRO A 348 -23.13 -17.90 5.55
N LEU A 349 -21.98 -18.54 5.48
CA LEU A 349 -21.81 -19.97 5.82
C LEU A 349 -21.64 -20.17 7.32
N TRP A 350 -20.97 -19.24 7.95
CA TRP A 350 -20.51 -19.29 9.33
C TRP A 350 -20.99 -18.07 10.09
N HIS A 351 -20.88 -18.11 11.40
CA HIS A 351 -20.89 -16.89 12.20
C HIS A 351 -19.70 -16.00 11.79
N GLY A 352 -19.91 -14.71 11.71
CA GLY A 352 -18.78 -13.76 11.65
C GLY A 352 -18.04 -13.82 12.99
N VAL A 353 -16.73 -13.96 12.98
CA VAL A 353 -15.92 -14.01 14.20
C VAL A 353 -14.68 -13.12 14.11
N HIS A 354 -14.23 -12.64 15.27
CA HIS A 354 -12.89 -12.19 15.52
C HIS A 354 -12.42 -12.95 16.75
N VAL A 355 -11.38 -13.77 16.60
CA VAL A 355 -10.97 -14.70 17.67
C VAL A 355 -9.47 -14.69 17.84
N ARG A 356 -9.05 -14.88 19.10
CA ARG A 356 -7.68 -15.22 19.47
C ARG A 356 -7.63 -16.69 19.81
N ILE A 357 -6.81 -17.45 19.09
CA ILE A 357 -6.74 -18.91 19.18
C ILE A 357 -5.29 -19.33 19.35
N ARG A 358 -5.06 -20.27 20.27
CA ARG A 358 -3.79 -20.97 20.42
C ARG A 358 -3.85 -22.33 19.73
N PHE A 359 -2.79 -22.66 19.03
CA PHE A 359 -2.57 -23.93 18.36
C PHE A 359 -1.29 -24.58 18.91
N ASP A 360 -1.32 -25.87 19.10
CA ASP A 360 -0.17 -26.68 19.49
C ASP A 360 0.31 -27.50 18.28
N ASN A 361 1.62 -27.49 17.99
CA ASN A 361 2.26 -28.18 16.86
C ASN A 361 1.64 -27.81 15.50
N LEU A 362 1.51 -26.50 15.22
CA LEU A 362 1.04 -26.01 13.94
C LEU A 362 2.09 -26.32 12.87
N ARG A 363 1.69 -26.95 11.77
CA ARG A 363 2.56 -27.29 10.63
C ARG A 363 1.77 -27.35 9.34
N ILE A 364 2.44 -27.27 8.19
CA ILE A 364 1.78 -27.44 6.89
C ILE A 364 1.09 -28.81 6.86
N LYS A 365 -0.11 -28.83 6.36
CA LYS A 365 -1.00 -30.01 6.33
C LYS A 365 -0.48 -31.05 5.35
N ALA A 366 -0.03 -32.19 5.84
CA ALA A 366 0.50 -33.28 5.05
C ALA A 366 -0.46 -33.74 3.95
N GLY A 367 0.07 -34.01 2.75
CA GLY A 367 -0.68 -34.48 1.59
C GLY A 367 -1.65 -33.45 0.98
N SER A 368 -1.58 -32.19 1.39
CA SER A 368 -2.33 -31.09 0.79
C SER A 368 -1.59 -30.49 -0.42
N ALA A 369 -2.28 -29.66 -1.22
CA ALA A 369 -1.65 -28.83 -2.24
C ALA A 369 -0.54 -27.94 -1.68
N PHE A 370 -0.73 -27.48 -0.46
CA PHE A 370 0.20 -26.59 0.24
C PHE A 370 1.47 -27.31 0.70
N ASP A 371 1.35 -28.58 1.05
CA ASP A 371 2.49 -29.45 1.32
C ASP A 371 3.23 -29.81 0.02
N ALA A 372 2.49 -30.23 -1.00
CA ALA A 372 3.08 -30.62 -2.29
C ALA A 372 3.90 -29.48 -2.93
N TRP A 373 3.45 -28.25 -2.78
CA TRP A 373 4.08 -27.06 -3.35
C TRP A 373 4.81 -26.20 -2.31
N GLN A 374 4.84 -26.61 -1.04
CA GLN A 374 5.45 -25.89 0.07
C GLN A 374 5.03 -24.40 0.10
N ILE A 375 3.73 -24.18 0.27
CA ILE A 375 3.10 -22.87 0.32
C ILE A 375 2.54 -22.62 1.73
N ALA A 376 2.99 -21.56 2.39
CA ALA A 376 2.51 -21.17 3.71
C ALA A 376 1.67 -19.89 3.67
N LEU A 377 0.70 -19.77 4.59
CA LEU A 377 -0.31 -18.71 4.59
C LEU A 377 0.03 -17.53 5.50
N ILE A 378 0.56 -17.80 6.70
CA ILE A 378 0.66 -16.81 7.78
C ILE A 378 1.93 -15.96 7.61
N PRO A 379 1.80 -14.62 7.45
CA PRO A 379 2.97 -13.76 7.26
C PRO A 379 3.75 -13.56 8.57
N MET A 380 5.05 -13.64 8.51
CA MET A 380 5.99 -13.40 9.61
C MET A 380 5.79 -11.99 10.23
N SER A 381 5.49 -10.99 9.41
CA SER A 381 5.32 -9.60 9.84
C SER A 381 4.21 -9.35 10.88
N LYS A 382 3.42 -10.37 11.21
CA LYS A 382 2.39 -10.30 12.27
C LYS A 382 2.88 -10.79 13.62
N PHE A 383 4.02 -11.46 13.64
CA PHE A 383 4.60 -11.95 14.86
C PHE A 383 5.51 -10.91 15.50
N LYS A 384 5.51 -10.88 16.82
CA LYS A 384 6.62 -10.34 17.58
C LYS A 384 7.71 -11.40 17.64
N LEU A 385 8.87 -11.05 17.21
CA LEU A 385 10.07 -11.85 17.41
C LEU A 385 10.78 -11.36 18.67
N TYR A 386 11.35 -12.23 19.46
CA TYR A 386 11.86 -11.95 20.79
C TYR A 386 13.35 -12.23 20.83
N GLU A 387 14.13 -11.39 21.48
CA GLU A 387 15.52 -11.70 21.85
C GLU A 387 15.55 -12.62 23.08
N ASN A 388 16.49 -13.56 23.08
CA ASN A 388 16.79 -14.50 24.18
C ASN A 388 15.70 -15.51 24.57
N GLY A 389 14.87 -16.00 23.63
CA GLY A 389 13.81 -16.97 23.97
C GLY A 389 12.67 -16.38 24.79
N GLU A 390 12.80 -15.15 25.21
CA GLU A 390 11.76 -14.26 25.70
C GLU A 390 11.63 -13.14 24.69
N TYR A 391 10.48 -13.00 24.13
CA TYR A 391 10.18 -12.07 23.07
C TYR A 391 10.38 -10.61 23.52
N GLU A 392 11.46 -9.96 23.17
CA GLU A 392 11.56 -8.52 23.22
C GLU A 392 10.80 -7.88 22.06
N GLU A 393 10.25 -6.73 22.34
CA GLU A 393 9.70 -5.85 21.33
C GLU A 393 10.82 -5.33 20.43
N SER A 394 11.33 -6.15 19.53
CA SER A 394 11.81 -5.55 18.30
C SER A 394 10.55 -4.91 17.69
N GLU A 395 10.26 -3.71 18.14
CA GLU A 395 9.30 -2.89 17.47
C GLU A 395 9.78 -2.86 16.04
N SER A 396 9.20 -3.72 15.17
CA SER A 396 9.32 -3.36 13.77
C SER A 396 8.88 -1.91 13.79
N LYS A 397 9.72 -0.99 13.31
CA LYS A 397 9.42 0.44 13.22
C LYS A 397 7.98 0.68 12.76
N ARG A 398 7.39 -0.25 12.07
CA ARG A 398 6.03 -0.29 11.57
C ARG A 398 4.96 -0.47 12.65
N PHE A 399 5.22 -1.21 13.72
CA PHE A 399 4.29 -1.30 14.85
C PHE A 399 4.48 -0.14 15.82
N ALA A 400 5.70 0.32 16.04
CA ALA A 400 5.97 1.56 16.76
C ALA A 400 5.34 2.76 16.03
N GLU A 401 5.47 2.82 14.71
CA GLU A 401 4.91 3.89 13.88
C GLU A 401 3.38 3.85 13.72
N THR A 402 2.72 2.74 13.94
CA THR A 402 1.24 2.71 13.97
C THR A 402 0.67 3.20 15.30
N HIS A 403 1.52 3.44 16.28
CA HIS A 403 1.25 4.09 17.58
C HIS A 403 -0.01 3.61 18.31
N VAL A 404 -0.41 2.41 17.99
CA VAL A 404 -1.37 1.68 18.79
C VAL A 404 -0.56 0.74 19.65
N LYS A 405 -0.38 1.10 20.90
CA LYS A 405 0.30 0.19 21.86
C LYS A 405 -0.60 -1.03 22.10
N LEU A 406 -0.52 -1.97 21.17
CA LEU A 406 -1.25 -3.25 21.24
C LEU A 406 -0.47 -4.27 22.07
N SER A 407 0.16 -3.87 23.17
CA SER A 407 0.90 -4.77 24.03
C SER A 407 0.04 -6.00 24.39
N GLY A 408 0.55 -7.18 24.13
CA GLY A 408 -0.17 -8.44 24.31
C GLY A 408 -1.17 -8.84 23.24
N TRP A 409 -1.37 -8.03 22.20
CA TRP A 409 -2.30 -8.27 21.09
C TRP A 409 -1.60 -8.64 19.77
N HIS A 410 -0.46 -9.32 19.83
CA HIS A 410 0.26 -9.80 18.64
C HIS A 410 0.03 -11.28 18.41
N ASP A 411 0.26 -11.73 17.18
CA ASP A 411 0.46 -13.14 16.91
C ASP A 411 1.79 -13.55 17.57
N ASN A 412 1.82 -14.73 18.20
CA ASN A 412 2.97 -15.25 18.91
C ASN A 412 3.27 -16.67 18.44
N ALA A 413 4.54 -17.05 18.41
CA ALA A 413 4.93 -18.42 18.11
C ALA A 413 6.14 -18.82 18.96
N LEU A 414 6.18 -20.07 19.37
CA LEU A 414 7.29 -20.71 20.07
C LEU A 414 7.91 -21.74 19.14
N ASP A 415 9.25 -21.70 19.01
CA ASP A 415 10.01 -22.51 18.07
C ASP A 415 9.45 -22.41 16.63
N PRO A 416 9.29 -21.19 16.07
CA PRO A 416 8.75 -21.00 14.74
C PRO A 416 9.78 -21.33 13.67
N VAL A 417 9.32 -21.97 12.60
CA VAL A 417 10.07 -22.09 11.35
C VAL A 417 9.47 -21.14 10.34
N PHE A 418 10.22 -20.14 9.96
CA PHE A 418 9.84 -19.19 8.92
C PHE A 418 10.66 -19.43 7.65
N ALA A 419 10.02 -19.30 6.49
CA ALA A 419 10.69 -19.23 5.20
C ALA A 419 9.93 -18.28 4.28
N PHE A 420 10.62 -17.51 3.45
CA PHE A 420 10.04 -16.55 2.52
C PHE A 420 9.01 -15.61 3.18
N GLY A 421 9.30 -15.17 4.41
CA GLY A 421 8.42 -14.29 5.19
C GLY A 421 7.10 -14.94 5.63
N LYS A 422 7.02 -16.27 5.70
CA LYS A 422 5.85 -17.05 6.11
C LYS A 422 6.19 -18.07 7.19
N LEU A 423 5.22 -18.34 8.06
CA LEU A 423 5.31 -19.38 9.09
C LEU A 423 5.00 -20.75 8.47
N TYR A 424 5.93 -21.67 8.54
CA TYR A 424 5.76 -23.07 8.10
C TYR A 424 5.36 -24.00 9.25
N SER A 425 5.95 -23.82 10.40
CA SER A 425 5.58 -24.56 11.60
C SER A 425 5.89 -23.78 12.87
N ALA A 426 5.26 -24.18 13.97
CA ALA A 426 5.58 -23.71 15.31
C ALA A 426 5.12 -24.76 16.34
N ARG A 427 5.90 -24.95 17.40
CA ARG A 427 5.52 -25.83 18.50
C ARG A 427 4.27 -25.32 19.23
N GLU A 428 4.16 -24.01 19.40
CA GLU A 428 2.99 -23.31 19.92
C GLU A 428 2.79 -22.03 19.12
N CYS A 429 1.55 -21.71 18.78
CA CYS A 429 1.25 -20.50 18.02
C CYS A 429 -0.08 -19.90 18.48
N THR A 430 -0.09 -18.60 18.77
CA THR A 430 -1.31 -17.84 19.05
C THR A 430 -1.60 -16.86 17.94
N LEU A 431 -2.75 -17.00 17.29
CA LEU A 431 -3.16 -16.22 16.12
C LEU A 431 -4.46 -15.47 16.39
N HIS A 432 -4.61 -14.32 15.75
CA HIS A 432 -5.84 -13.53 15.69
C HIS A 432 -6.46 -13.68 14.30
N LEU A 433 -7.68 -14.21 14.25
CA LEU A 433 -8.28 -14.69 13.00
C LEU A 433 -9.74 -14.23 12.86
N THR A 434 -10.16 -14.00 11.60
CA THR A 434 -11.57 -13.97 11.21
C THR A 434 -12.03 -15.36 10.81
N GLU A 435 -13.33 -15.55 10.58
CA GLU A 435 -13.91 -16.81 10.05
C GLU A 435 -13.28 -17.24 8.73
N LEU A 436 -12.97 -16.28 7.85
CA LEU A 436 -12.37 -16.55 6.54
C LEU A 436 -10.92 -17.03 6.68
N GLU A 437 -10.15 -16.33 7.53
CA GLU A 437 -8.76 -16.69 7.80
C GLU A 437 -8.65 -18.03 8.53
N LEU A 438 -9.56 -18.31 9.46
CA LEU A 438 -9.58 -19.59 10.18
C LEU A 438 -9.87 -20.76 9.25
N TRP A 439 -10.84 -20.59 8.33
CA TRP A 439 -11.10 -21.62 7.31
C TRP A 439 -9.88 -21.81 6.41
N CYS A 440 -9.28 -20.75 5.90
CA CYS A 440 -8.04 -20.83 5.09
C CYS A 440 -6.92 -21.54 5.86
N LEU A 441 -6.77 -21.23 7.16
CA LEU A 441 -5.77 -21.87 8.01
C LEU A 441 -5.98 -23.40 8.03
N SER A 442 -7.22 -23.89 8.19
CA SER A 442 -7.54 -25.32 8.23
C SER A 442 -7.30 -26.06 6.90
N ARG A 443 -7.16 -25.32 5.80
CA ARG A 443 -6.80 -25.89 4.49
C ARG A 443 -5.30 -26.02 4.32
N VAL A 444 -4.57 -25.08 4.87
CA VAL A 444 -3.11 -24.96 4.71
C VAL A 444 -2.33 -25.67 5.81
N TYR A 445 -2.86 -25.68 7.03
CA TYR A 445 -2.17 -26.23 8.21
C TYR A 445 -2.98 -27.32 8.88
N GLU A 446 -2.26 -28.12 9.67
CA GLU A 446 -2.79 -29.04 10.66
C GLU A 446 -2.13 -28.73 12.02
N TRP A 447 -2.74 -29.17 13.08
CA TRP A 447 -2.31 -28.98 14.47
C TRP A 447 -2.82 -30.11 15.36
N ASP A 448 -2.18 -30.29 16.52
CA ASP A 448 -2.60 -31.34 17.44
C ASP A 448 -3.74 -30.86 18.34
N ASN A 449 -3.70 -29.63 18.85
CA ASN A 449 -4.74 -29.03 19.68
C ASN A 449 -5.05 -27.60 19.24
N MET A 450 -6.29 -27.18 19.42
CA MET A 450 -6.76 -25.83 19.20
C MET A 450 -7.57 -25.36 20.40
N ARG A 451 -7.24 -24.19 20.96
CA ARG A 451 -7.96 -23.59 22.08
C ARG A 451 -8.29 -22.13 21.81
N VAL A 452 -9.57 -21.80 21.78
CA VAL A 452 -10.01 -20.40 21.70
C VAL A 452 -9.80 -19.71 23.06
N ILE A 453 -9.08 -18.58 23.04
CA ILE A 453 -8.76 -17.80 24.24
C ILE A 453 -9.87 -16.78 24.52
N LEU A 454 -10.20 -15.98 23.50
CA LEU A 454 -11.24 -14.94 23.58
C LEU A 454 -11.72 -14.57 22.17
N GLY A 455 -12.81 -13.82 22.12
CA GLY A 455 -13.31 -13.28 20.87
C GLY A 455 -14.72 -12.72 20.94
N GLU A 456 -15.19 -12.32 19.79
CA GLU A 456 -16.56 -11.90 19.53
C GLU A 456 -17.13 -12.66 18.32
N ALA A 457 -18.44 -12.82 18.30
CA ALA A 457 -19.13 -13.48 17.20
C ALA A 457 -20.46 -12.79 16.87
N THR A 458 -20.96 -13.06 15.66
CA THR A 458 -22.31 -12.68 15.25
C THR A 458 -22.92 -13.68 14.27
N ALA A 459 -24.22 -13.90 14.38
CA ALA A 459 -25.02 -14.58 13.36
C ALA A 459 -25.74 -13.60 12.41
N HIS A 460 -25.60 -12.29 12.66
CA HIS A 460 -26.27 -11.26 11.89
C HIS A 460 -25.42 -10.78 10.72
N PHE A 461 -25.99 -10.84 9.53
CA PHE A 461 -25.34 -10.39 8.31
C PHE A 461 -26.26 -9.45 7.54
N SER A 462 -25.67 -8.46 6.91
CA SER A 462 -26.35 -7.58 5.96
C SER A 462 -25.73 -7.70 4.57
N ARG A 463 -26.48 -7.32 3.55
CA ARG A 463 -25.90 -7.09 2.21
C ARG A 463 -24.87 -5.96 2.29
N PRO A 464 -23.92 -5.91 1.33
CA PRO A 464 -23.02 -4.76 1.21
C PRO A 464 -23.82 -3.45 1.21
N PRO A 465 -23.30 -2.38 1.84
CA PRO A 465 -23.99 -1.09 1.83
C PRO A 465 -24.15 -0.56 0.40
N ASP A 466 -25.37 -0.13 0.06
CA ASP A 466 -25.68 0.39 -1.28
C ASP A 466 -24.71 1.50 -1.73
N TYR A 467 -24.19 2.29 -0.81
CA TYR A 467 -23.21 3.34 -1.11
C TYR A 467 -21.87 2.78 -1.61
N VAL A 468 -21.33 1.76 -0.95
CA VAL A 468 -20.06 1.12 -1.36
C VAL A 468 -20.24 0.33 -2.65
N THR A 469 -21.37 -0.36 -2.78
CA THR A 469 -21.73 -1.10 -4.00
C THR A 469 -21.89 -0.14 -5.19
N ALA A 470 -22.56 1.01 -4.98
CA ALA A 470 -22.71 2.02 -6.02
C ALA A 470 -21.35 2.61 -6.47
N GLN A 471 -20.43 2.84 -5.54
CA GLN A 471 -19.05 3.24 -5.90
C GLN A 471 -18.37 2.18 -6.76
N SER A 472 -18.48 0.93 -6.37
CA SER A 472 -17.87 -0.19 -7.10
C SER A 472 -18.41 -0.27 -8.53
N HIS A 473 -19.71 -0.25 -8.70
CA HIS A 473 -20.36 -0.29 -10.02
C HIS A 473 -20.02 0.92 -10.88
N TYR A 474 -20.13 2.12 -10.32
CA TYR A 474 -19.85 3.36 -11.05
C TYR A 474 -18.40 3.40 -11.55
N LEU A 475 -17.43 3.11 -10.67
CA LEU A 475 -16.02 3.18 -11.04
C LEU A 475 -15.59 1.99 -11.90
N TYR A 476 -16.25 0.85 -11.82
CA TYR A 476 -16.02 -0.27 -12.73
C TYR A 476 -16.38 0.12 -14.17
N GLU A 477 -17.53 0.76 -14.35
CA GLU A 477 -17.98 1.20 -15.66
C GLU A 477 -17.10 2.34 -16.19
N LEU A 478 -16.80 3.34 -15.36
CA LEU A 478 -15.85 4.41 -15.71
C LEU A 478 -14.49 3.85 -16.17
N LYS A 479 -13.98 2.84 -15.43
CA LYS A 479 -12.73 2.15 -15.81
C LYS A 479 -12.86 1.49 -17.20
N ASN A 480 -13.98 0.81 -17.46
CA ASN A 480 -14.19 0.11 -18.72
C ASN A 480 -14.39 1.10 -19.89
N GLU A 481 -15.14 2.19 -19.69
CA GLU A 481 -15.29 3.27 -20.68
C GLU A 481 -13.92 3.86 -21.02
N MET A 482 -13.10 4.22 -20.02
CA MET A 482 -11.75 4.75 -20.25
C MET A 482 -10.81 3.73 -20.94
N LYS A 483 -10.92 2.46 -20.59
CA LYS A 483 -10.17 1.40 -21.27
C LYS A 483 -10.57 1.28 -22.76
N ASP A 484 -11.85 1.42 -23.05
CA ASP A 484 -12.36 1.45 -24.42
C ASP A 484 -11.86 2.69 -25.18
N VAL A 485 -11.91 3.87 -24.56
CA VAL A 485 -11.33 5.10 -25.12
C VAL A 485 -9.86 4.91 -25.48
N CYS A 486 -9.04 4.36 -24.56
CA CYS A 486 -7.62 4.10 -24.82
C CYS A 486 -7.40 3.18 -26.03
N LYS A 487 -8.25 2.17 -26.20
CA LYS A 487 -8.16 1.24 -27.34
C LYS A 487 -8.54 1.89 -28.67
N ARG A 488 -9.56 2.75 -28.64
CA ARG A 488 -10.18 3.33 -29.83
C ARG A 488 -9.74 4.74 -30.13
N TYR A 489 -8.78 5.26 -29.38
CA TYR A 489 -8.33 6.65 -29.51
C TYR A 489 -7.93 7.05 -30.94
N ASP A 490 -7.37 6.12 -31.69
CA ASP A 490 -6.92 6.35 -33.07
C ASP A 490 -8.09 6.28 -34.09
N GLU A 491 -9.29 5.83 -33.68
CA GLU A 491 -10.51 5.90 -34.52
C GLU A 491 -11.03 7.33 -34.53
N LYS A 492 -11.03 7.98 -35.69
CA LYS A 492 -11.54 9.36 -35.82
C LYS A 492 -12.69 9.43 -36.84
N PRO A 493 -13.84 10.05 -36.47
CA PRO A 493 -14.13 10.64 -35.15
C PRO A 493 -14.44 9.58 -34.08
N LEU A 494 -13.95 9.80 -32.86
CA LEU A 494 -14.31 8.96 -31.71
C LEU A 494 -15.77 9.24 -31.34
N ASP A 495 -16.63 8.22 -31.37
CA ASP A 495 -18.02 8.34 -30.93
C ASP A 495 -18.08 8.35 -29.40
N CYS A 496 -18.12 9.56 -28.82
CA CYS A 496 -18.22 9.76 -27.37
C CYS A 496 -19.63 9.60 -26.81
N SER A 497 -20.67 9.55 -27.65
CA SER A 497 -22.09 9.47 -27.21
C SER A 497 -22.40 8.18 -26.43
N ARG A 498 -21.57 7.16 -26.59
CA ARG A 498 -21.70 5.86 -25.92
C ARG A 498 -21.19 5.86 -24.46
N TYR A 499 -20.41 6.86 -24.07
CA TYR A 499 -19.82 6.94 -22.75
C TYR A 499 -20.75 7.72 -21.81
N THR A 500 -21.12 7.11 -20.71
CA THR A 500 -22.13 7.64 -19.78
C THR A 500 -21.57 8.02 -18.42
N LYS A 501 -20.36 7.59 -18.12
CA LYS A 501 -19.69 7.82 -16.84
C LYS A 501 -18.53 8.79 -16.93
N LEU A 502 -18.06 9.07 -18.16
CA LEU A 502 -17.05 10.10 -18.37
C LEU A 502 -17.64 11.49 -18.07
N ASP A 503 -16.86 12.31 -17.40
CA ASP A 503 -17.25 13.71 -17.14
C ASP A 503 -17.24 14.53 -18.43
N ALA A 504 -18.13 15.51 -18.53
CA ALA A 504 -18.28 16.34 -19.72
C ALA A 504 -16.96 16.99 -20.20
N PRO A 505 -16.06 17.49 -19.35
CA PRO A 505 -14.78 18.01 -19.79
C PRO A 505 -13.89 16.97 -20.47
N ILE A 506 -13.91 15.71 -20.02
CA ILE A 506 -13.15 14.62 -20.68
C ILE A 506 -13.72 14.36 -22.07
N ILE A 507 -15.06 14.28 -22.19
CA ILE A 507 -15.74 14.10 -23.48
C ILE A 507 -15.39 15.25 -24.43
N ALA A 508 -15.52 16.49 -24.00
CA ALA A 508 -15.20 17.67 -24.79
C ALA A 508 -13.72 17.69 -25.26
N GLY A 509 -12.79 17.35 -24.36
CA GLY A 509 -11.37 17.28 -24.71
C GLY A 509 -11.03 16.16 -25.69
N LEU A 510 -11.76 15.04 -25.65
CA LEU A 510 -11.63 13.95 -26.63
C LEU A 510 -12.20 14.36 -28.01
N GLU A 511 -13.40 14.97 -28.04
CA GLU A 511 -14.06 15.42 -29.28
C GLU A 511 -13.29 16.54 -29.99
N THR A 512 -12.73 17.47 -29.23
CA THR A 512 -11.92 18.58 -29.78
C THR A 512 -10.48 18.19 -30.09
N GLY A 513 -10.03 16.98 -29.67
CA GLY A 513 -8.66 16.50 -29.87
C GLY A 513 -7.60 17.24 -29.05
N ILE A 514 -8.03 17.98 -28.00
CA ILE A 514 -7.11 18.64 -27.06
C ILE A 514 -6.33 17.60 -26.25
N TYR A 515 -6.96 16.48 -25.87
CA TYR A 515 -6.30 15.42 -25.11
C TYR A 515 -5.55 14.47 -26.06
N THR A 516 -4.25 14.33 -25.82
CA THR A 516 -3.40 13.40 -26.56
C THR A 516 -3.63 11.95 -26.11
N LYS A 517 -3.13 10.99 -26.90
CA LYS A 517 -3.17 9.56 -26.54
C LYS A 517 -2.46 9.28 -25.21
N ASP A 518 -1.32 9.91 -25.01
CA ASP A 518 -0.53 9.76 -23.78
C ASP A 518 -1.28 10.33 -22.58
N PHE A 519 -1.95 11.48 -22.75
CA PHE A 519 -2.86 12.03 -21.74
C PHE A 519 -3.94 11.01 -21.37
N VAL A 520 -4.65 10.47 -22.34
CA VAL A 520 -5.75 9.53 -22.10
C VAL A 520 -5.27 8.27 -21.38
N GLN A 521 -4.14 7.71 -21.82
CA GLN A 521 -3.53 6.54 -21.17
C GLN A 521 -3.09 6.84 -19.74
N SER A 522 -2.48 7.99 -19.53
CA SER A 522 -2.02 8.42 -18.22
C SER A 522 -3.20 8.68 -17.27
N TYR A 523 -4.25 9.36 -17.73
CA TYR A 523 -5.47 9.57 -16.96
C TYR A 523 -6.14 8.25 -16.57
N TYR A 524 -6.21 7.31 -17.50
CA TYR A 524 -6.73 5.98 -17.20
C TYR A 524 -5.90 5.27 -16.10
N GLN A 525 -4.59 5.21 -16.26
CA GLN A 525 -3.71 4.46 -15.37
C GLN A 525 -3.60 5.10 -13.98
N SER A 526 -3.41 6.42 -13.93
CA SER A 526 -3.17 7.13 -12.67
C SER A 526 -4.46 7.45 -11.93
N THR A 527 -5.43 8.03 -12.62
CA THR A 527 -6.63 8.58 -11.97
C THR A 527 -7.72 7.52 -11.89
N VAL A 528 -8.20 7.02 -13.01
CA VAL A 528 -9.39 6.16 -13.03
C VAL A 528 -9.13 4.80 -12.38
N LYS A 529 -8.05 4.12 -12.80
CA LYS A 529 -7.65 2.83 -12.20
C LYS A 529 -7.26 3.00 -10.72
N GLY A 530 -6.62 4.12 -10.39
CA GLY A 530 -6.29 4.47 -9.00
C GLY A 530 -7.51 4.71 -8.14
N MET A 531 -8.53 5.43 -8.64
CA MET A 531 -9.80 5.61 -7.94
C MET A 531 -10.52 4.29 -7.74
N PHE A 532 -10.58 3.46 -8.78
CA PHE A 532 -11.20 2.15 -8.72
C PHE A 532 -10.56 1.29 -7.62
N ASN A 533 -9.25 1.14 -7.61
CA ASN A 533 -8.54 0.36 -6.59
C ASN A 533 -8.63 0.99 -5.20
N GLY A 534 -8.80 2.30 -5.11
CA GLY A 534 -8.92 3.04 -3.85
C GLY A 534 -10.18 2.74 -3.03
N ILE A 535 -11.25 2.19 -3.63
CA ILE A 535 -12.50 1.90 -2.89
C ILE A 535 -12.24 0.97 -1.70
N TYR A 536 -11.50 -0.10 -1.93
CA TYR A 536 -11.11 -1.02 -0.87
C TYR A 536 -10.29 -0.31 0.20
N GLY A 537 -9.26 0.45 -0.20
CA GLY A 537 -8.39 1.19 0.72
C GLY A 537 -9.15 2.16 1.62
N VAL A 538 -10.22 2.79 1.12
CA VAL A 538 -11.11 3.64 1.95
C VAL A 538 -11.78 2.83 3.06
N GLN A 539 -12.22 1.60 2.80
CA GLN A 539 -12.90 0.76 3.80
C GLN A 539 -11.93 0.15 4.81
N ALA A 540 -10.69 -0.11 4.41
CA ALA A 540 -9.64 -0.71 5.25
C ALA A 540 -8.77 0.33 5.98
N GLN A 541 -9.09 1.62 5.86
CA GLN A 541 -8.31 2.69 6.44
C GLN A 541 -8.38 2.66 7.97
N ASP A 542 -7.22 2.80 8.61
CA ASP A 542 -7.16 3.00 10.05
C ASP A 542 -7.69 4.40 10.42
N VAL A 543 -8.67 4.44 11.31
CA VAL A 543 -9.33 5.68 11.71
C VAL A 543 -8.80 6.23 13.04
N TYR A 544 -8.16 5.40 13.82
CA TYR A 544 -7.52 5.82 15.07
C TYR A 544 -6.03 6.01 14.79
N LYS A 545 -5.62 7.27 14.70
CA LYS A 545 -4.24 7.65 14.42
C LYS A 545 -3.65 8.41 15.60
N PRO A 546 -2.33 8.32 15.81
CA PRO A 546 -1.64 9.20 16.73
C PRO A 546 -1.61 10.62 16.18
N VAL A 547 -1.27 11.55 17.03
CA VAL A 547 -0.88 12.89 16.65
C VAL A 547 0.64 12.93 16.58
N TYR A 548 1.17 13.63 15.61
CA TYR A 548 2.60 13.90 15.51
C TYR A 548 2.84 15.35 15.84
N THR A 549 3.93 15.63 16.54
CA THR A 549 4.40 16.95 16.91
C THR A 549 5.80 17.19 16.40
N VAL A 550 6.23 18.44 16.40
CA VAL A 550 7.59 18.81 16.05
C VAL A 550 8.32 19.23 17.30
N GLU A 551 9.41 18.54 17.62
CA GLU A 551 10.30 18.88 18.73
C GLU A 551 11.74 18.96 18.23
N ASN A 552 12.44 20.03 18.55
CA ASN A 552 13.83 20.27 18.11
C ASN A 552 14.05 20.15 16.58
N GLY A 553 13.04 20.54 15.78
CA GLY A 553 13.09 20.44 14.32
C GLY A 553 12.84 19.04 13.76
N HIS A 554 12.48 18.06 14.59
CA HIS A 554 12.17 16.70 14.16
C HIS A 554 10.73 16.35 14.46
N ILE A 555 10.14 15.52 13.58
CA ILE A 555 8.78 15.03 13.77
C ILE A 555 8.82 13.80 14.66
N HIS A 556 8.12 13.87 15.77
CA HIS A 556 7.96 12.79 16.72
C HIS A 556 6.48 12.47 16.91
N VAL A 557 6.22 11.25 17.36
CA VAL A 557 4.90 10.92 17.84
C VAL A 557 4.70 11.58 19.18
N ASP A 558 3.60 12.28 19.31
CA ASP A 558 3.10 12.67 20.62
C ASP A 558 2.69 11.37 21.37
N GLU A 559 3.54 10.91 22.26
CA GLU A 559 3.30 9.66 23.02
C GLU A 559 2.01 9.70 23.82
N ASP A 560 1.60 10.86 24.30
CA ASP A 560 0.33 11.07 24.99
C ASP A 560 -0.87 10.88 24.05
N SER A 561 -0.64 11.04 22.75
CA SER A 561 -1.66 10.85 21.70
C SER A 561 -1.76 9.40 21.24
N ALA A 562 -0.86 8.52 21.64
CA ALA A 562 -0.90 7.10 21.24
C ALA A 562 -2.26 6.48 21.56
N VAL A 563 -2.73 5.60 20.68
CA VAL A 563 -3.99 4.87 20.92
C VAL A 563 -3.73 3.75 21.91
N THR A 564 -3.84 4.07 23.17
CA THR A 564 -3.74 3.15 24.30
C THR A 564 -5.15 2.82 24.82
N GLU A 565 -5.24 1.88 25.75
CA GLU A 565 -6.49 1.60 26.44
C GLU A 565 -7.08 2.86 27.08
N TRP A 566 -6.24 3.72 27.63
CA TRP A 566 -6.66 4.94 28.31
C TRP A 566 -7.15 6.03 27.36
N THR A 567 -6.44 6.27 26.24
CA THR A 567 -6.78 7.34 25.27
C THR A 567 -7.86 6.94 24.26
N PHE A 568 -8.14 5.62 24.14
CA PHE A 568 -9.08 5.11 23.14
C PHE A 568 -10.47 5.74 23.23
N ALA A 569 -11.02 5.86 24.42
CA ALA A 569 -12.39 6.38 24.59
C ALA A 569 -12.54 7.83 24.12
N GLU A 570 -11.52 8.66 24.32
CA GLU A 570 -11.49 10.04 23.85
C GLU A 570 -11.34 10.10 22.32
N LYS A 571 -10.38 9.37 21.78
CA LYS A 571 -10.18 9.29 20.32
C LYS A 571 -11.40 8.72 19.59
N ALA A 572 -12.12 7.80 20.19
CA ALA A 572 -13.36 7.25 19.63
C ALA A 572 -14.50 8.29 19.60
N LYS A 573 -14.55 9.23 20.54
CA LYS A 573 -15.51 10.34 20.53
C LYS A 573 -15.19 11.35 19.43
N ASP A 574 -13.92 11.67 19.25
CA ASP A 574 -13.47 12.68 18.29
C ASP A 574 -13.39 12.13 16.85
N ASN A 575 -13.36 10.82 16.69
CA ASN A 575 -13.23 10.20 15.38
C ASN A 575 -14.51 10.35 14.56
N LYS A 576 -14.48 11.26 13.62
CA LYS A 576 -15.56 11.52 12.66
C LYS A 576 -15.46 10.72 11.37
N SER A 577 -14.41 9.92 11.21
CA SER A 577 -14.21 9.10 10.00
C SER A 577 -15.21 7.96 9.95
N LYS A 578 -15.93 7.85 8.84
CA LYS A 578 -16.96 6.83 8.60
C LYS A 578 -16.40 5.79 7.64
N VAL A 579 -15.94 4.66 8.17
CA VAL A 579 -15.42 3.51 7.40
C VAL A 579 -15.98 2.20 7.94
N LEU A 580 -16.06 1.21 7.08
CA LEU A 580 -16.46 -0.15 7.43
C LEU A 580 -15.23 -1.05 7.54
N TYR A 581 -14.39 -0.82 8.56
CA TYR A 581 -13.14 -1.54 8.76
C TYR A 581 -13.31 -3.07 8.74
N ASN A 582 -14.33 -3.59 9.44
CA ASN A 582 -14.65 -5.01 9.43
C ASN A 582 -14.98 -5.53 8.02
N TYR A 583 -15.58 -4.69 7.18
CA TYR A 583 -15.87 -5.05 5.80
C TYR A 583 -14.59 -5.04 4.95
N GLY A 584 -13.76 -4.00 5.10
CA GLY A 584 -12.44 -3.94 4.47
C GLY A 584 -11.61 -5.18 4.75
N MET A 585 -11.57 -5.61 6.01
CA MET A 585 -10.89 -6.83 6.45
C MET A 585 -11.42 -8.09 5.73
N ARG A 586 -12.75 -8.20 5.56
CA ARG A 586 -13.37 -9.35 4.88
C ARG A 586 -13.27 -9.32 3.36
N ILE A 587 -13.10 -8.16 2.77
CA ILE A 587 -12.76 -8.04 1.35
C ILE A 587 -11.41 -8.73 1.10
N VAL A 588 -10.39 -8.41 1.91
CA VAL A 588 -9.07 -9.06 1.77
C VAL A 588 -9.10 -10.51 2.21
N GLY A 589 -9.76 -10.83 3.31
CA GLY A 589 -9.94 -12.23 3.73
C GLY A 589 -10.62 -13.08 2.66
N GLY A 590 -11.60 -12.51 1.95
CA GLY A 590 -12.24 -13.13 0.78
C GLY A 590 -11.27 -13.35 -0.38
N SER A 591 -10.42 -12.36 -0.68
CA SER A 591 -9.38 -12.49 -1.71
C SER A 591 -8.39 -13.62 -1.38
N ARG A 592 -7.94 -13.69 -0.12
CA ARG A 592 -7.05 -14.76 0.37
C ARG A 592 -7.73 -16.14 0.24
N MET A 593 -8.98 -16.23 0.68
CA MET A 593 -9.77 -17.46 0.56
C MET A 593 -9.96 -17.89 -0.90
N HIS A 594 -10.13 -16.95 -1.81
CA HIS A 594 -10.26 -17.21 -3.24
C HIS A 594 -9.02 -17.88 -3.84
N LEU A 595 -7.82 -17.34 -3.48
CA LEU A 595 -6.55 -17.95 -3.89
C LEU A 595 -6.34 -19.34 -3.26
N VAL A 596 -6.67 -19.52 -1.97
CA VAL A 596 -6.59 -20.84 -1.31
C VAL A 596 -7.49 -21.86 -2.00
N ILE A 597 -8.71 -21.48 -2.37
CA ILE A 597 -9.63 -22.34 -3.12
C ILE A 597 -9.07 -22.66 -4.52
N ALA A 598 -8.54 -21.65 -5.21
CA ALA A 598 -7.97 -21.85 -6.56
C ALA A 598 -6.80 -22.83 -6.53
N ILE A 599 -5.88 -22.70 -5.56
CA ILE A 599 -4.75 -23.61 -5.35
C ILE A 599 -5.24 -25.05 -5.14
N GLU A 600 -6.25 -25.27 -4.28
CA GLU A 600 -6.81 -26.60 -4.08
C GLU A 600 -7.50 -27.17 -5.31
N LEU A 601 -8.24 -26.35 -6.05
CA LEU A 601 -8.92 -26.78 -7.26
C LEU A 601 -7.93 -27.19 -8.36
N LEU A 602 -6.87 -26.43 -8.56
CA LEU A 602 -5.80 -26.74 -9.49
C LEU A 602 -5.12 -28.07 -9.12
N TYR A 603 -4.78 -28.25 -7.85
CA TYR A 603 -4.16 -29.48 -7.38
C TYR A 603 -5.08 -30.70 -7.59
N ARG A 604 -6.37 -30.60 -7.24
CA ARG A 604 -7.34 -31.69 -7.38
C ARG A 604 -7.66 -32.05 -8.82
N SER A 605 -7.59 -31.07 -9.74
CA SER A 605 -8.00 -31.26 -11.12
C SER A 605 -6.86 -31.63 -12.05
N LEU A 606 -5.67 -31.16 -11.77
CA LEU A 606 -4.51 -31.26 -12.65
C LEU A 606 -3.31 -32.00 -12.03
N ASP A 607 -3.40 -32.27 -10.72
CA ASP A 607 -2.40 -33.03 -9.95
C ASP A 607 -0.96 -32.56 -10.25
N ASN A 608 -0.05 -33.48 -10.48
CA ASN A 608 1.36 -33.19 -10.75
C ASN A 608 1.65 -32.54 -12.12
N ARG A 609 0.64 -32.38 -12.98
CA ARG A 609 0.78 -31.68 -14.27
C ARG A 609 0.98 -30.18 -14.14
N VAL A 610 0.73 -29.63 -12.95
CA VAL A 610 0.94 -28.23 -12.63
C VAL A 610 1.64 -28.05 -11.30
N SER A 611 2.36 -26.95 -11.16
CA SER A 611 2.96 -26.54 -9.89
C SER A 611 2.76 -25.04 -9.69
N VAL A 612 2.14 -24.65 -8.57
CA VAL A 612 1.98 -23.25 -8.22
C VAL A 612 3.29 -22.71 -7.65
N LEU A 613 3.86 -21.71 -8.29
CA LEU A 613 5.16 -21.13 -7.97
C LEU A 613 5.04 -19.98 -6.98
N ALA A 614 4.09 -19.10 -7.25
CA ALA A 614 3.88 -17.89 -6.45
C ALA A 614 2.47 -17.34 -6.57
N GLY A 615 2.09 -16.51 -5.61
CA GLY A 615 0.89 -15.71 -5.67
C GLY A 615 1.13 -14.29 -5.21
N ASP A 616 0.46 -13.33 -5.86
CA ASP A 616 0.53 -11.93 -5.50
C ASP A 616 -0.84 -11.29 -5.49
N THR A 617 -1.50 -11.36 -4.35
CA THR A 617 -2.80 -10.73 -4.03
C THR A 617 -3.96 -11.20 -4.90
N ASP A 618 -3.88 -11.10 -6.21
CA ASP A 618 -4.90 -11.40 -7.21
C ASP A 618 -4.38 -12.27 -8.36
N SER A 619 -3.12 -12.72 -8.30
CA SER A 619 -2.52 -13.53 -9.36
C SER A 619 -1.82 -14.78 -8.83
N LEU A 620 -1.70 -15.79 -9.72
CA LEU A 620 -0.95 -17.01 -9.51
C LEU A 620 0.00 -17.25 -10.68
N LYS A 621 1.24 -17.64 -10.38
CA LYS A 621 2.22 -18.12 -11.35
C LYS A 621 2.26 -19.64 -11.26
N ILE A 622 2.08 -20.31 -12.39
CA ILE A 622 1.87 -21.74 -12.43
C ILE A 622 2.78 -22.35 -13.51
N ARG A 623 3.72 -23.19 -13.11
CA ARG A 623 4.44 -24.05 -14.03
C ARG A 623 3.49 -25.12 -14.53
N CYS A 624 3.43 -25.34 -15.82
CA CYS A 624 2.57 -26.31 -16.46
C CYS A 624 3.41 -27.35 -17.24
N ASP A 625 2.93 -28.60 -17.30
CA ASP A 625 3.43 -29.52 -18.30
C ASP A 625 3.04 -29.04 -19.70
N VAL A 626 3.79 -29.47 -20.75
CA VAL A 626 3.63 -28.96 -22.11
C VAL A 626 2.25 -29.20 -22.72
N ASP A 627 1.55 -30.22 -22.24
CA ASP A 627 0.21 -30.61 -22.71
C ASP A 627 -0.93 -29.88 -21.96
N VAL A 628 -0.64 -29.13 -20.90
CA VAL A 628 -1.65 -28.37 -20.15
C VAL A 628 -2.04 -27.10 -20.89
N THR A 629 -3.29 -27.04 -21.30
CA THR A 629 -3.86 -25.90 -22.03
C THR A 629 -4.45 -24.84 -21.11
N ASP A 630 -4.59 -23.59 -21.62
CA ASP A 630 -5.28 -22.51 -20.90
C ASP A 630 -6.72 -22.90 -20.53
N ASN A 631 -7.40 -23.63 -21.42
CA ASN A 631 -8.75 -24.07 -21.18
C ASN A 631 -8.82 -25.06 -20.00
N GLU A 632 -7.86 -25.98 -19.85
CA GLU A 632 -7.83 -26.90 -18.72
C GLU A 632 -7.62 -26.16 -17.40
N LEU A 633 -6.74 -25.16 -17.37
CA LEU A 633 -6.55 -24.30 -16.19
C LEU A 633 -7.86 -23.60 -15.80
N LEU A 634 -8.55 -23.00 -16.77
CA LEU A 634 -9.82 -22.31 -16.51
C LEU A 634 -10.97 -23.27 -16.18
N GLN A 635 -11.01 -24.47 -16.74
CA GLN A 635 -12.00 -25.49 -16.39
C GLN A 635 -11.80 -26.01 -14.96
N ALA A 636 -10.57 -26.16 -14.50
CA ALA A 636 -10.26 -26.48 -13.10
C ALA A 636 -10.85 -25.44 -12.13
N LEU A 637 -10.85 -24.16 -12.52
CA LEU A 637 -11.34 -23.04 -11.71
C LEU A 637 -12.84 -22.73 -11.90
N LYS A 638 -13.50 -23.38 -12.85
CA LYS A 638 -14.91 -23.12 -13.18
C LYS A 638 -15.89 -23.20 -11.99
N PRO A 639 -15.73 -24.13 -11.02
CA PRO A 639 -16.60 -24.15 -9.83
C PRO A 639 -16.51 -22.85 -9.02
N LEU A 640 -15.31 -22.31 -8.89
CA LEU A 640 -15.06 -21.04 -8.20
C LEU A 640 -15.63 -19.84 -8.96
N HIS A 641 -15.44 -19.79 -10.29
CA HIS A 641 -16.02 -18.76 -11.16
C HIS A 641 -17.55 -18.71 -11.02
N LYS A 642 -18.22 -19.85 -11.10
CA LYS A 642 -19.68 -19.91 -10.90
C LYS A 642 -20.11 -19.44 -9.52
N ALA A 643 -19.35 -19.79 -8.49
CA ALA A 643 -19.66 -19.42 -7.12
C ALA A 643 -19.57 -17.91 -6.88
N ILE A 644 -18.50 -17.25 -7.35
CA ILE A 644 -18.31 -15.81 -7.18
C ILE A 644 -19.29 -15.00 -8.03
N THR A 645 -19.53 -15.38 -9.30
CA THR A 645 -20.50 -14.70 -10.17
C THR A 645 -21.89 -14.72 -9.53
N LYS A 646 -22.35 -15.87 -9.07
CA LYS A 646 -23.63 -16.00 -8.37
C LYS A 646 -23.70 -15.13 -7.11
N ALA A 647 -22.61 -15.04 -6.35
CA ALA A 647 -22.55 -14.22 -5.13
C ALA A 647 -22.67 -12.72 -5.45
N ILE A 648 -21.98 -12.26 -6.49
CA ILE A 648 -22.04 -10.88 -6.96
C ILE A 648 -23.46 -10.54 -7.45
N ASP A 649 -24.08 -11.41 -8.21
CA ASP A 649 -25.43 -11.19 -8.73
C ASP A 649 -26.46 -11.00 -7.62
N ILE A 650 -26.43 -11.86 -6.62
CA ILE A 650 -27.39 -11.81 -5.50
C ILE A 650 -27.19 -10.56 -4.64
N THR A 651 -25.93 -10.19 -4.35
CA THR A 651 -25.65 -9.05 -3.49
C THR A 651 -25.93 -7.72 -4.19
N SER A 652 -25.70 -7.66 -5.51
CA SER A 652 -25.91 -6.46 -6.34
C SER A 652 -27.35 -6.26 -6.79
N GLU A 653 -28.20 -7.26 -6.66
CA GLU A 653 -29.62 -7.22 -7.12
C GLU A 653 -30.38 -5.99 -6.58
N ARG A 654 -30.19 -5.66 -5.31
CA ARG A 654 -30.82 -4.50 -4.70
C ARG A 654 -30.40 -3.20 -5.39
N LEU A 655 -29.11 -3.04 -5.70
CA LEU A 655 -28.62 -1.83 -6.38
C LEU A 655 -29.21 -1.75 -7.78
N ARG A 656 -29.26 -2.85 -8.52
CA ARG A 656 -29.89 -2.92 -9.85
C ARG A 656 -31.35 -2.47 -9.80
N ASN A 657 -32.10 -2.90 -8.78
CA ASN A 657 -33.52 -2.57 -8.62
C ASN A 657 -33.77 -1.15 -8.10
N THR A 658 -32.85 -0.57 -7.29
CA THR A 658 -33.07 0.72 -6.64
C THR A 658 -32.35 1.87 -7.31
N GLN A 659 -31.24 1.63 -8.01
CA GLN A 659 -30.35 2.59 -8.64
C GLN A 659 -29.87 2.10 -10.02
N PRO A 660 -30.78 1.81 -10.97
CA PRO A 660 -30.42 1.22 -12.27
C PRO A 660 -29.46 2.12 -13.08
N ALA A 661 -29.53 3.43 -12.92
CA ALA A 661 -28.63 4.38 -13.60
C ALA A 661 -27.15 4.27 -13.15
N VAL A 662 -26.91 3.70 -11.98
CA VAL A 662 -25.57 3.51 -11.43
C VAL A 662 -25.13 2.06 -11.52
N ALA A 663 -26.08 1.13 -11.51
CA ALA A 663 -25.78 -0.29 -11.59
C ALA A 663 -25.20 -0.65 -12.95
N SER A 664 -24.13 -1.44 -12.93
CA SER A 664 -23.47 -2.02 -14.12
C SER A 664 -23.50 -3.54 -14.05
N THR A 665 -23.28 -4.19 -15.18
CA THR A 665 -22.97 -5.62 -15.20
C THR A 665 -21.51 -5.82 -14.77
N LEU A 666 -21.28 -6.71 -13.81
CA LEU A 666 -19.94 -7.01 -13.31
C LEU A 666 -19.45 -8.33 -13.92
N ASP A 667 -19.44 -8.36 -15.26
CA ASP A 667 -19.07 -9.55 -16.01
C ASP A 667 -17.62 -9.96 -15.72
N ASN A 668 -17.40 -11.24 -15.48
CA ASN A 668 -16.12 -11.87 -15.16
C ASN A 668 -15.40 -11.32 -13.91
N VAL A 669 -16.01 -10.40 -13.17
CA VAL A 669 -15.38 -9.87 -11.94
C VAL A 669 -15.20 -11.01 -10.94
N GLY A 670 -13.99 -11.17 -10.43
CA GLY A 670 -13.61 -12.27 -9.55
C GLY A 670 -13.27 -13.58 -10.25
N CYS A 671 -13.32 -13.63 -11.58
CA CYS A 671 -12.89 -14.80 -12.34
C CYS A 671 -11.42 -14.71 -12.71
N PHE A 672 -10.74 -15.84 -12.75
CA PHE A 672 -9.38 -15.92 -13.27
C PHE A 672 -9.38 -15.85 -14.80
N GLU A 673 -8.42 -15.11 -15.31
CA GLU A 673 -8.08 -15.04 -16.73
C GLU A 673 -6.61 -15.43 -16.90
N VAL A 674 -6.27 -16.07 -18.03
CA VAL A 674 -4.86 -16.29 -18.38
C VAL A 674 -4.33 -14.98 -18.96
N GLU A 675 -3.30 -14.44 -18.35
CA GLU A 675 -2.65 -13.25 -18.86
C GLU A 675 -1.97 -13.51 -20.20
N LYS A 676 -2.07 -12.56 -21.09
CA LYS A 676 -1.33 -12.61 -22.36
C LYS A 676 0.15 -12.37 -22.10
N CYS A 677 0.95 -13.36 -22.49
CA CYS A 677 2.38 -13.35 -22.34
C CYS A 677 3.02 -13.99 -23.56
N GLY A 678 3.69 -13.20 -24.39
CA GLY A 678 4.21 -13.67 -25.66
C GLY A 678 3.14 -14.27 -26.58
N ASN A 679 3.57 -15.10 -27.52
CA ASN A 679 2.68 -15.70 -28.52
C ASN A 679 1.79 -16.83 -27.97
N PHE A 680 2.18 -17.48 -26.85
CA PHE A 680 1.52 -18.68 -26.33
C PHE A 680 0.93 -18.51 -24.94
N ASN A 681 0.81 -17.29 -24.42
CA ASN A 681 0.38 -16.99 -23.04
C ASN A 681 1.21 -17.74 -21.98
N ARG A 682 2.49 -17.93 -22.25
CA ARG A 682 3.45 -18.58 -21.35
C ARG A 682 4.73 -17.78 -21.25
N TYR A 683 5.31 -17.78 -20.09
CA TYR A 683 6.73 -17.47 -19.94
C TYR A 683 7.54 -18.69 -20.32
N ALA A 684 8.49 -18.52 -21.22
CA ALA A 684 9.42 -19.58 -21.63
C ALA A 684 10.28 -19.98 -20.42
N TYR A 685 10.73 -18.97 -19.66
CA TYR A 685 11.47 -19.15 -18.42
C TYR A 685 10.96 -18.21 -17.33
N HIS A 686 10.98 -18.69 -16.09
CA HIS A 686 10.54 -17.93 -14.94
C HIS A 686 11.30 -18.33 -13.69
N MET A 687 11.62 -17.36 -12.87
CA MET A 687 12.23 -17.56 -11.54
C MET A 687 11.55 -16.64 -10.53
N GLU A 688 11.04 -17.22 -9.45
CA GLU A 688 10.64 -16.50 -8.24
C GLU A 688 11.80 -16.55 -7.25
N ALA A 689 12.30 -15.40 -6.87
CA ALA A 689 13.33 -15.32 -5.84
C ALA A 689 12.72 -15.36 -4.44
N TRP A 690 11.80 -14.44 -4.21
CA TRP A 690 10.93 -14.38 -3.02
C TRP A 690 9.64 -13.63 -3.33
N ASN A 691 8.83 -13.42 -2.31
CA ASN A 691 7.56 -12.70 -2.47
C ASN A 691 7.73 -11.37 -3.21
N LYS A 692 7.12 -11.27 -4.40
CA LYS A 692 7.17 -10.10 -5.29
C LYS A 692 8.56 -9.78 -5.88
N ALA A 693 9.48 -10.72 -5.90
CA ALA A 693 10.73 -10.59 -6.62
C ALA A 693 10.85 -11.73 -7.62
N ARG A 694 10.72 -11.40 -8.90
CA ARG A 694 10.66 -12.39 -9.99
C ARG A 694 11.22 -11.86 -11.29
N VAL A 695 11.68 -12.79 -12.09
CA VAL A 695 12.12 -12.59 -13.47
C VAL A 695 11.43 -13.59 -14.36
N SER A 696 10.96 -13.12 -15.49
CA SER A 696 10.31 -13.95 -16.49
C SER A 696 10.80 -13.57 -17.89
N ILE A 697 10.93 -14.54 -18.75
CA ILE A 697 11.21 -14.35 -20.16
C ILE A 697 10.04 -14.94 -20.93
N ASP A 698 9.37 -14.14 -21.72
CA ASP A 698 8.25 -14.62 -22.53
C ASP A 698 8.72 -15.35 -23.80
N THR A 699 7.78 -15.93 -24.53
CA THR A 699 8.07 -16.67 -25.76
C THR A 699 8.62 -15.81 -26.91
N ASP A 700 8.54 -14.47 -26.76
CA ASP A 700 9.12 -13.50 -27.70
C ASP A 700 10.49 -12.99 -27.24
N ALA A 701 11.11 -13.68 -26.27
CA ALA A 701 12.39 -13.36 -25.64
C ALA A 701 12.41 -12.01 -24.90
N LYS A 702 11.25 -11.48 -24.55
CA LYS A 702 11.15 -10.24 -23.76
C LYS A 702 11.28 -10.56 -22.28
N VAL A 703 12.15 -9.83 -21.62
CA VAL A 703 12.42 -9.95 -20.18
C VAL A 703 11.45 -9.09 -19.37
N HIS A 704 10.86 -9.70 -18.36
CA HIS A 704 9.97 -9.05 -17.39
C HIS A 704 10.53 -9.22 -15.99
N VAL A 705 10.97 -8.11 -15.39
CA VAL A 705 11.48 -8.09 -14.01
C VAL A 705 10.47 -7.40 -13.12
N THR A 706 10.13 -8.04 -12.02
CA THR A 706 9.30 -7.44 -10.97
C THR A 706 10.01 -7.60 -9.65
N CYS A 707 10.32 -6.50 -9.01
CA CYS A 707 10.88 -6.51 -7.66
C CYS A 707 10.22 -5.39 -6.85
N ALA A 708 9.41 -5.76 -5.87
CA ALA A 708 8.72 -4.80 -5.04
C ALA A 708 9.69 -4.13 -4.07
N GLY A 709 9.63 -2.79 -4.01
CA GLY A 709 10.47 -2.01 -3.11
C GLY A 709 11.82 -1.58 -3.68
N LEU A 710 12.15 -1.99 -4.91
CA LEU A 710 13.37 -1.58 -5.59
C LEU A 710 13.07 -0.63 -6.75
N SER A 711 13.84 0.46 -6.86
CA SER A 711 13.96 1.19 -8.10
C SER A 711 14.96 0.41 -8.98
N ARG A 712 14.56 0.06 -10.19
CA ARG A 712 15.45 -0.58 -11.16
C ARG A 712 16.68 0.29 -11.36
N PRO A 713 17.90 -0.24 -11.25
CA PRO A 713 19.04 0.46 -11.78
C PRO A 713 18.82 0.62 -13.30
N ALA A 714 18.71 1.85 -13.76
CA ALA A 714 18.55 2.12 -15.17
C ALA A 714 19.75 1.54 -15.95
N GLY A 715 19.51 0.59 -16.85
CA GLY A 715 20.47 0.11 -17.81
C GLY A 715 21.43 -0.99 -17.37
N ALA A 716 21.19 -1.68 -16.26
CA ALA A 716 22.14 -2.67 -15.73
C ALA A 716 22.19 -3.99 -16.53
N TYR A 717 21.17 -4.36 -17.31
CA TYR A 717 21.16 -5.63 -18.04
C TYR A 717 20.69 -5.48 -19.47
N THR A 718 21.47 -6.03 -20.41
CA THR A 718 20.94 -6.42 -21.70
C THR A 718 20.18 -7.74 -21.58
N ILE A 719 19.25 -8.01 -22.47
CA ILE A 719 18.52 -9.29 -22.52
C ILE A 719 19.50 -10.47 -22.60
N GLU A 720 20.59 -10.31 -23.34
CA GLU A 720 21.58 -11.34 -23.58
C GLU A 720 22.36 -11.71 -22.31
N THR A 721 22.94 -10.73 -21.62
CA THR A 721 23.65 -10.97 -20.35
C THR A 721 22.73 -11.52 -19.27
N PHE A 722 21.47 -11.10 -19.24
CA PHE A 722 20.51 -11.60 -18.30
C PHE A 722 20.06 -13.03 -18.59
N ILE A 723 19.89 -13.39 -19.88
CA ILE A 723 19.57 -14.75 -20.31
C ILE A 723 20.77 -15.67 -20.06
N GLU A 724 21.98 -15.23 -20.37
CA GLU A 724 23.20 -15.97 -20.10
C GLU A 724 23.34 -16.28 -18.60
N ASP A 725 23.19 -15.29 -17.74
CA ASP A 725 23.27 -15.46 -16.29
C ASP A 725 22.15 -16.35 -15.73
N LEU A 726 20.92 -16.27 -16.27
CA LEU A 726 19.81 -17.13 -15.85
C LEU A 726 19.94 -18.58 -16.33
N LEU A 727 20.49 -18.80 -17.51
CA LEU A 727 20.59 -20.12 -18.12
C LEU A 727 21.93 -20.79 -17.84
N ASP A 728 22.94 -20.02 -17.45
CA ASP A 728 24.23 -20.56 -17.03
C ASP A 728 24.12 -21.11 -15.61
N THR A 729 23.92 -22.42 -15.52
CA THR A 729 23.85 -23.13 -14.24
C THR A 729 25.20 -23.13 -13.48
N ASN A 730 26.25 -22.59 -14.08
CA ASN A 730 27.55 -22.37 -13.47
C ASN A 730 27.80 -20.88 -13.15
N ALA A 731 26.83 -20.00 -13.39
CA ALA A 731 26.93 -18.60 -12.97
C ALA A 731 27.18 -18.57 -11.46
N PRO A 732 28.16 -17.80 -10.97
CA PRO A 732 28.37 -17.64 -9.55
C PRO A 732 27.06 -17.20 -8.87
N ALA A 733 26.74 -17.83 -7.75
CA ALA A 733 25.50 -17.60 -7.03
C ALA A 733 25.28 -16.14 -6.58
N ASP A 734 26.35 -15.38 -6.52
CA ASP A 734 26.39 -13.94 -6.20
C ASP A 734 26.01 -13.03 -7.38
N VAL A 735 26.16 -13.47 -8.62
CA VAL A 735 25.79 -12.67 -9.81
C VAL A 735 24.28 -12.53 -9.95
N LEU A 736 23.54 -13.60 -9.70
CA LEU A 736 22.09 -13.61 -9.81
C LEU A 736 21.39 -12.64 -8.84
N PRO A 737 21.69 -12.59 -7.56
CA PRO A 737 21.18 -11.61 -6.63
C PRO A 737 21.44 -10.17 -7.08
N LEU A 738 22.65 -9.91 -7.55
CA LEU A 738 23.04 -8.58 -8.02
C LEU A 738 22.30 -8.19 -9.30
N ALA A 739 22.16 -9.14 -10.22
CA ALA A 739 21.41 -8.98 -11.44
C ALA A 739 19.95 -8.57 -11.18
N LEU A 740 19.37 -9.13 -10.18
CA LEU A 740 17.96 -8.94 -9.83
C LEU A 740 17.73 -7.76 -8.87
N GLY A 741 18.79 -7.19 -8.32
CA GLY A 741 18.71 -6.08 -7.38
C GLY A 741 18.01 -6.47 -6.08
N TYR A 742 18.36 -7.60 -5.51
CA TYR A 742 17.71 -8.11 -4.31
C TYR A 742 17.93 -7.25 -3.09
N ASN A 743 16.91 -7.20 -2.26
CA ASN A 743 17.04 -6.77 -0.89
C ASN A 743 17.58 -7.90 -0.04
N VAL A 744 18.68 -7.64 0.60
CA VAL A 744 19.22 -8.52 1.63
C VAL A 744 18.63 -8.12 2.96
N PHE A 745 18.06 -9.07 3.68
CA PHE A 745 17.56 -8.84 5.01
C PHE A 745 18.71 -8.90 6.01
N ILE A 746 19.17 -7.75 6.45
CA ILE A 746 20.14 -7.63 7.52
C ILE A 746 19.47 -7.07 8.77
N PRO A 747 19.95 -7.46 9.95
CA PRO A 747 19.44 -6.91 11.19
C PRO A 747 19.57 -5.40 11.19
N HIS A 748 18.58 -4.75 11.73
CA HIS A 748 18.57 -3.30 11.82
C HIS A 748 19.82 -2.75 12.52
N ALA A 749 20.31 -3.44 13.57
CA ALA A 749 21.52 -3.05 14.28
C ALA A 749 22.79 -3.12 13.38
N ILE A 750 22.90 -4.15 12.54
CA ILE A 750 24.01 -4.28 11.59
C ILE A 750 23.86 -3.28 10.47
N ALA A 751 22.68 -3.12 9.93
CA ALA A 751 22.39 -2.10 8.91
C ALA A 751 22.74 -0.71 9.41
N HIS A 752 22.36 -0.36 10.62
CA HIS A 752 22.68 0.91 11.25
C HIS A 752 24.18 1.09 11.47
N ALA A 753 24.88 0.04 11.93
CA ALA A 753 26.34 0.08 12.10
C ALA A 753 27.07 0.24 10.77
N LEU A 754 26.61 -0.42 9.72
CA LEU A 754 27.19 -0.31 8.36
C LEU A 754 26.88 1.06 7.72
N GLU A 755 25.73 1.65 8.02
CA GLU A 755 25.33 2.97 7.54
C GLU A 755 26.20 4.09 8.13
N HIS A 756 26.67 3.91 9.36
CA HIS A 756 27.44 4.91 10.10
C HIS A 756 28.96 4.66 10.13
N SER A 757 29.41 3.49 9.67
CA SER A 757 30.82 3.15 9.51
C SER A 757 31.22 3.19 8.03
N GLN A 758 32.29 3.92 7.70
CA GLN A 758 32.92 3.71 6.39
C GLN A 758 33.45 2.28 6.38
N PRO A 759 33.04 1.44 5.41
CA PRO A 759 33.52 0.07 5.36
C PRO A 759 35.02 0.10 5.09
N ASP A 760 35.80 -0.46 6.00
CA ASP A 760 37.19 -0.83 5.73
C ASP A 760 37.15 -2.20 5.05
N ILE A 761 37.85 -2.32 3.93
CA ILE A 761 37.84 -3.54 3.10
C ILE A 761 38.29 -4.77 3.91
N ASP A 762 39.11 -4.57 4.91
CA ASP A 762 39.65 -5.64 5.77
C ASP A 762 38.74 -6.00 6.96
N ASP A 763 37.68 -5.20 7.20
CA ASP A 763 36.76 -5.44 8.29
C ASP A 763 35.66 -6.45 7.89
N THR A 764 35.39 -7.38 8.79
CA THR A 764 34.30 -8.33 8.64
C THR A 764 33.16 -8.03 9.62
N VAL A 765 31.95 -8.37 9.24
CA VAL A 765 30.76 -8.29 10.10
C VAL A 765 30.07 -9.64 10.11
N ASP A 766 29.61 -10.04 11.29
CA ASP A 766 28.80 -11.22 11.43
C ASP A 766 27.39 -10.95 10.88
N MET A 767 26.96 -11.76 9.93
CA MET A 767 25.59 -11.74 9.41
C MET A 767 24.95 -13.09 9.64
N TYR A 768 23.67 -13.10 9.81
CA TYR A 768 22.88 -14.30 9.97
C TYR A 768 22.04 -14.52 8.71
N ILE A 769 22.10 -15.70 8.20
CA ILE A 769 21.55 -16.06 6.91
C ILE A 769 20.52 -17.13 7.12
N THR A 770 19.31 -16.88 6.64
CA THR A 770 18.23 -17.85 6.70
C THR A 770 18.02 -18.46 5.33
N ASP A 771 18.21 -19.75 5.19
CA ASP A 771 17.96 -20.50 3.97
C ASP A 771 16.44 -20.60 3.68
N TYR A 772 16.12 -21.14 2.54
CA TYR A 772 14.72 -21.31 2.10
C TYR A 772 13.92 -22.31 2.95
N LEU A 773 14.60 -23.13 3.77
CA LEU A 773 13.97 -24.04 4.74
C LEU A 773 13.75 -23.38 6.10
N GLY A 774 14.24 -22.16 6.30
CA GLY A 774 14.16 -21.44 7.57
C GLY A 774 15.34 -21.70 8.51
N ASN A 775 16.36 -22.44 8.08
CA ASN A 775 17.55 -22.64 8.90
C ASN A 775 18.39 -21.36 8.87
N THR A 776 18.74 -20.86 10.04
CA THR A 776 19.55 -19.66 10.16
C THR A 776 21.00 -20.03 10.50
N SER A 777 21.94 -19.49 9.75
CA SER A 777 23.37 -19.68 9.93
C SER A 777 24.06 -18.35 10.13
N ARG A 778 25.08 -18.33 10.99
CA ARG A 778 25.94 -17.16 11.16
C ARG A 778 27.07 -17.20 10.15
N VAL A 779 27.26 -16.12 9.41
CA VAL A 779 28.34 -15.98 8.42
C VAL A 779 29.14 -14.72 8.69
N GLN A 780 30.39 -14.69 8.29
CA GLN A 780 31.21 -13.48 8.23
C GLN A 780 31.24 -12.94 6.81
N ALA A 781 30.87 -11.68 6.67
CA ALA A 781 30.94 -10.97 5.41
C ALA A 781 31.87 -9.77 5.52
N HIS A 782 32.61 -9.46 4.46
CA HIS A 782 33.43 -8.26 4.43
C HIS A 782 32.55 -7.01 4.43
N LYS A 783 32.95 -6.00 5.17
CA LYS A 783 32.28 -4.69 5.22
C LYS A 783 32.34 -3.91 3.90
N SER A 784 33.09 -4.40 2.91
CA SER A 784 33.14 -3.84 1.56
C SER A 784 31.82 -3.90 0.80
N ILE A 785 30.82 -4.57 1.35
CA ILE A 785 29.45 -4.56 0.83
C ILE A 785 28.85 -3.18 1.03
N ALA A 786 28.63 -2.46 -0.07
CA ALA A 786 27.95 -1.18 -0.02
C ALA A 786 26.43 -1.39 0.12
N LEU A 787 25.90 -0.98 1.26
CA LEU A 787 24.49 -1.00 1.51
C LEU A 787 23.90 0.36 1.15
N TYR A 788 22.85 0.35 0.31
CA TYR A 788 22.15 1.57 -0.07
C TYR A 788 20.72 1.50 0.44
N PRO A 789 20.21 2.58 1.03
CA PRO A 789 18.79 2.67 1.31
C PRO A 789 18.04 2.61 -0.03
N ALA A 790 17.28 1.56 -0.24
CA ALA A 790 16.58 1.32 -1.50
C ALA A 790 15.10 1.09 -1.33
N GLY A 791 14.58 1.43 -0.23
CA GLY A 791 13.22 1.11 0.11
C GLY A 791 13.17 0.06 1.21
N ARG A 792 12.03 -0.21 1.74
CA ARG A 792 11.90 -1.16 2.84
C ARG A 792 12.00 -2.58 2.38
N MET A 793 12.75 -3.31 3.15
CA MET A 793 12.88 -4.73 3.00
C MET A 793 11.60 -5.48 3.32
N LEU A 794 11.45 -6.58 2.63
CA LEU A 794 10.54 -7.69 2.86
C LEU A 794 9.20 -7.33 3.50
N GLY A 795 8.20 -7.13 2.65
CA GLY A 795 6.79 -7.04 3.05
C GLY A 795 6.24 -5.63 3.21
N ASP A 796 7.06 -4.58 3.17
CA ASP A 796 6.56 -3.20 3.12
C ASP A 796 6.85 -2.53 1.78
N THR A 797 6.00 -2.81 0.82
CA THR A 797 6.11 -2.25 -0.53
C THR A 797 5.73 -0.77 -0.61
N SER A 798 5.25 -0.18 0.47
CA SER A 798 4.71 1.17 0.46
C SER A 798 5.73 2.25 0.74
N LYS A 799 6.95 1.92 1.18
CA LYS A 799 7.90 2.90 1.65
C LYS A 799 9.31 2.65 1.17
N ARG A 800 9.78 3.57 0.38
CA ARG A 800 11.11 3.55 -0.26
C ARG A 800 12.27 3.87 0.68
N ALA A 801 12.00 4.45 1.82
CA ALA A 801 13.02 5.19 2.57
C ALA A 801 13.87 4.37 3.54
N ASN A 802 13.61 3.11 3.81
CA ASN A 802 14.27 2.37 4.89
C ASN A 802 14.66 0.93 4.57
N ALA A 803 14.73 0.56 3.32
CA ALA A 803 15.31 -0.73 2.96
C ALA A 803 16.70 -0.51 2.39
N TYR A 804 17.53 -1.50 2.60
CA TYR A 804 18.88 -1.48 2.08
C TYR A 804 18.94 -2.42 0.90
N ASN A 805 19.42 -1.91 -0.23
CA ASN A 805 19.88 -2.74 -1.31
C ASN A 805 21.33 -3.07 -1.04
N LEU A 806 21.62 -4.34 -1.14
CA LEU A 806 22.99 -4.73 -1.34
C LEU A 806 23.38 -4.29 -2.76
N ARG A 807 24.11 -3.20 -2.88
CA ARG A 807 24.90 -2.93 -4.07
C ARG A 807 26.25 -3.52 -3.83
N TYR A 808 26.52 -4.55 -4.55
CA TYR A 808 27.81 -5.15 -4.54
C TYR A 808 28.88 -4.16 -4.95
N VAL A 809 29.95 -4.20 -4.23
CA VAL A 809 31.23 -3.62 -4.62
C VAL A 809 32.24 -4.74 -4.85
N ASP A 810 32.36 -5.67 -3.94
CA ASP A 810 33.26 -6.79 -4.07
C ASP A 810 32.89 -7.84 -3.01
N VAL A 811 32.15 -8.87 -3.38
CA VAL A 811 31.88 -9.98 -2.46
C VAL A 811 33.03 -10.93 -2.57
N ASP A 812 33.83 -10.98 -1.55
CA ASP A 812 34.73 -12.11 -1.41
C ASP A 812 33.87 -13.37 -1.24
N THR A 813 33.89 -14.25 -2.22
CA THR A 813 33.21 -15.53 -2.22
C THR A 813 33.66 -16.46 -1.11
N SER A 814 34.59 -16.04 -0.26
CA SER A 814 35.05 -16.76 0.93
C SER A 814 34.16 -16.61 2.17
N LEU A 815 32.87 -16.35 2.00
CA LEU A 815 31.90 -16.39 3.12
C LEU A 815 32.00 -17.74 3.84
N LYS A 816 32.48 -17.69 5.08
CA LYS A 816 32.53 -18.86 5.94
C LYS A 816 31.25 -18.91 6.78
N VAL A 817 30.48 -19.96 6.62
CA VAL A 817 29.48 -20.33 7.62
C VAL A 817 30.22 -20.66 8.90
N LEU A 818 30.05 -19.87 9.93
CA LEU A 818 30.76 -20.00 11.18
C LEU A 818 30.09 -21.01 12.10
N GLU A 819 28.76 -20.87 12.28
CA GLU A 819 27.98 -21.72 13.17
C GLU A 819 26.49 -21.65 12.73
N PRO A 820 25.68 -22.69 12.98
CA PRO A 820 24.24 -22.56 12.98
C PRO A 820 23.88 -21.48 13.98
N ALA A 821 22.99 -20.55 13.64
CA ALA A 821 22.54 -19.56 14.59
C ALA A 821 21.88 -20.28 15.76
N GLY A 822 22.59 -20.36 16.88
CA GLY A 822 22.00 -20.77 18.13
C GLY A 822 20.95 -19.76 18.53
N ASP A 823 19.80 -20.29 18.91
CA ASP A 823 18.74 -19.61 19.64
C ASP A 823 18.50 -18.11 19.32
N GLY A 824 17.74 -17.85 18.28
CA GLY A 824 16.91 -16.67 18.19
C GLY A 824 17.58 -15.31 18.11
N LYS A 825 18.83 -15.22 17.66
CA LYS A 825 19.45 -13.92 17.36
C LYS A 825 19.21 -13.54 15.92
N ASP A 826 18.35 -12.74 15.79
CA ASP A 826 17.72 -11.94 14.78
C ASP A 826 18.62 -11.39 13.72
N ALA A 827 18.82 -12.15 12.68
CA ALA A 827 19.37 -11.53 11.55
C ALA A 827 19.11 -12.33 10.31
N HIS A 828 18.51 -11.70 9.38
CA HIS A 828 17.95 -12.46 8.29
C HIS A 828 18.45 -11.92 6.97
N VAL A 829 19.37 -12.61 6.41
CA VAL A 829 19.67 -12.52 4.99
C VAL A 829 18.96 -13.68 4.33
N THR A 830 18.06 -13.40 3.42
CA THR A 830 17.30 -14.43 2.72
C THR A 830 18.02 -14.78 1.44
N TYR A 831 18.24 -16.04 1.21
CA TYR A 831 19.00 -16.58 0.10
C TYR A 831 18.20 -17.15 -1.03
N MET A 832 18.89 -17.35 -2.12
CA MET A 832 18.25 -17.59 -3.37
C MET A 832 18.37 -18.98 -3.93
N ASN A 833 19.21 -19.83 -3.56
CA ASN A 833 19.35 -21.09 -4.28
C ASN A 833 19.70 -22.32 -3.44
N GLY A 834 19.39 -22.33 -2.18
CA GLY A 834 19.60 -23.51 -1.36
C GLY A 834 21.03 -23.83 -0.96
N ASP A 835 21.99 -23.21 -1.62
CA ASP A 835 23.37 -23.12 -1.15
C ASP A 835 23.59 -21.71 -0.67
N VAL A 836 24.34 -21.54 0.36
CA VAL A 836 24.53 -20.27 1.05
C VAL A 836 24.72 -19.13 0.09
N LEU A 837 23.79 -18.19 0.11
CA LEU A 837 23.79 -16.99 -0.71
C LEU A 837 23.67 -15.77 0.11
N LEU A 838 24.25 -14.77 -0.35
CA LEU A 838 24.09 -13.42 0.16
C LEU A 838 22.93 -12.71 -0.48
#